data_4fc03b7d2b7e0be610018df89e0a42f5
#
_entry.id   4fc03b7d2b7e0be610018df89e0a42f5
#
_cell.length_a   1.000
_cell.length_b   1.000
_cell.length_c   1.000
_cell.angle_alpha   90.00
_cell.angle_beta   90.00
_cell.angle_gamma   90.00
#
_symmetry.space_group_name_H-M   'P 1'
#
loop_
_entity.id
_entity.type
_entity.pdbx_description
1 polymer ?
#
loop_
_entity_poly.entity_id
_entity_poly.type
_entity_poly.pdbx_seq_one_letter_code
_entity_poly.pdbx_strand_id
1 'polypeptide(L)'
;MIKNYFKTAWRNLWKNKIYSTINVAGLSIGMAACIAILLFVFYERSFDKFHTRNIYRLNEVQKFEGMVAAQKVALSMYPMAPTLKAEFPEIKNYTRINGAGKVPLNYGEKKIYIDRVCYVDSTFLQIFDFKLLQGDRNTALEKPNSIVITKEIAESFFGKENPIGKTLTSYRRDTTNLIVTGVLENVPQNSQLQFKGLVPFRTIERPQWMDNWGGNWLNTYLELAPGTNIAALEKKFPEYLKRHMSNDNWKNYELFLLPLSEVHGGASDIGLDSFNYQQFDKGYTKIFFIIALVVLLIACVNFMNLSTARSAERAREVGVRKSIGASRWQLSMQFIGESIMMAFIALFFAIILVKLFLPAIENLSQRNLDFPIFTNWKLILSLLGGTIGLGVISGLYPSVYLSSFKPVKVLKGSAQTGRSKSVLRNVLVVTQFASAIFLIIATTFALRQLNFMKNRATGFDREQVVNIPLNQGTDRKYQLLKKELLQNSLVSGVTASQDVLGSHLDQSGIGFKGDGPERQLTSTRLIVDADYLNLYKIQLAEGKNFSPDSSANGREYIINESLAKELLKDNTKADFTSLIGKRFGFDSSGQLVGQIVGVAKDFNFNSLHHKIETMFMFNQTQWGLNRMSVKINGSRTKDALTYIESVWKKINPGIPYEYKFLDDHFKDVYRADSQISTIVGALALLAIIISCLGLFGLASYAAE
;
A
#
# COMPACT_ATOMS: atom_id res chain seq x y z
N MET A 1 31.48 -43.06 11.10
CA MET A 1 31.96 -41.70 11.39
C MET A 1 30.82 -40.73 11.76
N ILE A 2 29.80 -40.52 10.93
CA ILE A 2 28.70 -39.54 11.15
C ILE A 2 27.97 -39.79 12.49
N LYS A 3 27.62 -41.03 12.84
CA LYS A 3 26.96 -41.37 14.09
C LYS A 3 27.78 -40.97 15.34
N ASN A 4 29.10 -41.09 15.26
CA ASN A 4 30.00 -40.66 16.35
C ASN A 4 30.09 -39.15 16.46
N TYR A 5 30.11 -38.41 15.33
CA TYR A 5 30.08 -36.94 15.35
C TYR A 5 28.80 -36.43 15.99
N PHE A 6 27.64 -37.00 15.64
CA PHE A 6 26.36 -36.67 16.25
C PHE A 6 26.33 -36.94 17.76
N LYS A 7 26.80 -38.10 18.22
CA LYS A 7 26.84 -38.44 19.65
C LYS A 7 27.77 -37.53 20.46
N THR A 8 28.92 -37.15 19.85
CA THR A 8 29.87 -36.24 20.47
C THR A 8 29.32 -34.82 20.54
N ALA A 9 28.68 -34.35 19.48
CA ALA A 9 28.06 -33.03 19.41
C ALA A 9 26.91 -32.92 20.45
N TRP A 10 26.05 -33.92 20.56
CA TRP A 10 24.95 -33.99 21.55
C TRP A 10 25.46 -33.93 22.99
N ARG A 11 26.48 -34.75 23.33
CA ARG A 11 27.09 -34.72 24.67
C ARG A 11 27.71 -33.36 24.99
N ASN A 12 28.29 -32.74 24.03
CA ASN A 12 28.97 -31.44 24.16
C ASN A 12 27.96 -30.32 24.45
N LEU A 13 26.78 -30.35 23.81
CA LEU A 13 25.68 -29.43 24.06
C LEU A 13 25.16 -29.52 25.51
N TRP A 14 24.97 -30.73 26.01
CA TRP A 14 24.46 -30.95 27.36
C TRP A 14 25.49 -30.64 28.47
N LYS A 15 26.77 -30.79 28.18
CA LYS A 15 27.83 -30.47 29.13
C LYS A 15 27.97 -28.95 29.33
N ASN A 16 27.63 -28.15 28.31
CA ASN A 16 27.87 -26.69 28.30
C ASN A 16 26.58 -25.92 28.10
N LYS A 17 25.68 -26.01 29.06
CA LYS A 17 24.29 -25.53 28.97
C LYS A 17 24.21 -24.03 28.66
N ILE A 18 24.93 -23.17 29.37
CA ILE A 18 24.86 -21.70 29.20
C ILE A 18 25.28 -21.31 27.79
N TYR A 19 26.43 -21.78 27.33
CA TYR A 19 26.93 -21.53 25.97
C TYR A 19 25.96 -21.99 24.89
N SER A 20 25.45 -23.24 25.02
CA SER A 20 24.52 -23.81 24.05
C SER A 20 23.20 -23.07 24.03
N THR A 21 22.67 -22.69 25.20
CA THR A 21 21.41 -21.94 25.30
C THR A 21 21.51 -20.54 24.68
N ILE A 22 22.57 -19.78 24.95
CA ILE A 22 22.76 -18.44 24.38
C ILE A 22 22.90 -18.51 22.86
N ASN A 23 23.68 -19.48 22.34
CA ASN A 23 23.85 -19.66 20.90
C ASN A 23 22.56 -20.09 20.21
N VAL A 24 21.86 -21.10 20.76
CA VAL A 24 20.58 -21.57 20.22
C VAL A 24 19.54 -20.46 20.28
N ALA A 25 19.44 -19.72 21.39
CA ALA A 25 18.51 -18.60 21.53
C ALA A 25 18.81 -17.48 20.51
N GLY A 26 20.06 -17.05 20.38
CA GLY A 26 20.45 -16.02 19.43
C GLY A 26 20.20 -16.41 17.98
N LEU A 27 20.55 -17.66 17.60
CA LEU A 27 20.24 -18.19 16.26
C LEU A 27 18.74 -18.35 16.04
N SER A 28 17.98 -18.83 17.04
CA SER A 28 16.52 -19.02 16.95
C SER A 28 15.82 -17.68 16.70
N ILE A 29 16.18 -16.64 17.45
CA ILE A 29 15.60 -15.30 17.28
C ILE A 29 15.97 -14.75 15.91
N GLY A 30 17.25 -14.83 15.51
CA GLY A 30 17.70 -14.37 14.20
C GLY A 30 17.04 -15.11 13.03
N MET A 31 16.92 -16.43 13.12
CA MET A 31 16.22 -17.24 12.12
C MET A 31 14.72 -16.93 12.09
N ALA A 32 14.07 -16.81 13.25
CA ALA A 32 12.65 -16.47 13.33
C ALA A 32 12.35 -15.12 12.68
N ALA A 33 13.16 -14.09 12.99
CA ALA A 33 13.06 -12.78 12.37
C ALA A 33 13.25 -12.85 10.85
N CYS A 34 14.30 -13.56 10.40
CA CYS A 34 14.56 -13.74 8.97
C CYS A 34 13.39 -14.46 8.27
N ILE A 35 12.87 -15.55 8.83
CA ILE A 35 11.74 -16.31 8.28
C ILE A 35 10.51 -15.39 8.19
N ALA A 36 10.18 -14.65 9.25
CA ALA A 36 9.03 -13.75 9.29
C ALA A 36 9.12 -12.66 8.21
N ILE A 37 10.29 -12.04 8.06
CA ILE A 37 10.52 -11.03 7.01
C ILE A 37 10.39 -11.65 5.62
N LEU A 38 10.99 -12.82 5.40
CA LEU A 38 10.92 -13.49 4.10
C LEU A 38 9.49 -13.92 3.76
N LEU A 39 8.69 -14.37 4.73
CA LEU A 39 7.27 -14.65 4.52
C LEU A 39 6.54 -13.40 4.03
N PHE A 40 6.76 -12.25 4.67
CA PHE A 40 6.19 -10.98 4.23
C PHE A 40 6.65 -10.58 2.82
N VAL A 41 7.96 -10.65 2.55
CA VAL A 41 8.52 -10.33 1.22
C VAL A 41 7.98 -11.25 0.13
N PHE A 42 7.83 -12.56 0.41
CA PHE A 42 7.25 -13.50 -0.54
C PHE A 42 5.76 -13.27 -0.75
N TYR A 43 5.03 -12.91 0.30
CA TYR A 43 3.62 -12.53 0.20
C TYR A 43 3.46 -11.30 -0.72
N GLU A 44 4.20 -10.20 -0.48
CA GLU A 44 4.17 -9.00 -1.31
C GLU A 44 4.54 -9.28 -2.78
N ARG A 45 5.42 -10.24 -3.03
CA ARG A 45 5.81 -10.67 -4.37
C ARG A 45 4.86 -11.70 -4.99
N SER A 46 3.87 -12.20 -4.27
CA SER A 46 2.92 -13.20 -4.76
C SER A 46 1.69 -12.60 -5.41
N PHE A 47 1.49 -11.27 -5.32
CA PHE A 47 0.31 -10.61 -5.86
C PHE A 47 0.10 -10.93 -7.33
N ASP A 48 -1.15 -11.29 -7.65
CA ASP A 48 -1.67 -11.60 -8.99
C ASP A 48 -0.93 -12.70 -9.78
N LYS A 49 -0.03 -13.46 -9.14
CA LYS A 49 0.70 -14.56 -9.80
C LYS A 49 -0.15 -15.79 -10.09
N PHE A 50 -1.38 -15.84 -9.62
CA PHE A 50 -2.30 -16.91 -9.94
C PHE A 50 -2.97 -16.74 -11.32
N HIS A 51 -2.83 -15.56 -11.94
CA HIS A 51 -3.24 -15.34 -13.32
C HIS A 51 -2.20 -15.89 -14.28
N THR A 52 -2.67 -16.66 -15.26
CA THR A 52 -1.81 -17.38 -16.23
C THR A 52 -1.67 -16.64 -17.56
N ARG A 53 -2.54 -15.66 -17.82
CA ARG A 53 -2.59 -14.89 -19.06
C ARG A 53 -1.59 -13.73 -19.04
N ASN A 54 -1.22 -13.28 -20.23
CA ASN A 54 -0.29 -12.17 -20.42
C ASN A 54 -1.04 -10.83 -20.32
N ILE A 55 -1.33 -10.39 -19.08
CA ILE A 55 -2.16 -9.23 -18.79
C ILE A 55 -1.31 -8.01 -18.47
N TYR A 56 -1.66 -6.89 -19.09
CA TYR A 56 -1.05 -5.59 -18.83
C TYR A 56 -2.11 -4.57 -18.48
N ARG A 57 -1.82 -3.66 -17.57
CA ARG A 57 -2.64 -2.48 -17.29
C ARG A 57 -2.17 -1.34 -18.18
N LEU A 58 -3.11 -0.70 -18.87
CA LEU A 58 -2.90 0.53 -19.61
C LEU A 58 -2.87 1.69 -18.63
N ASN A 59 -1.83 2.52 -18.69
CA ASN A 59 -1.67 3.71 -17.90
C ASN A 59 -1.33 4.89 -18.80
N GLU A 60 -1.45 6.11 -18.25
CA GLU A 60 -1.14 7.34 -18.95
C GLU A 60 -0.12 8.17 -18.17
N VAL A 61 0.79 8.83 -18.89
CA VAL A 61 1.48 10.01 -18.40
C VAL A 61 0.73 11.21 -18.95
N GLN A 62 0.24 12.07 -18.07
CA GLN A 62 -0.50 13.27 -18.42
C GLN A 62 0.35 14.51 -18.15
N LYS A 63 0.42 15.41 -19.12
CA LYS A 63 1.16 16.66 -19.02
C LYS A 63 0.38 17.79 -19.68
N PHE A 64 -0.49 18.40 -18.93
CA PHE A 64 -1.29 19.53 -19.40
C PHE A 64 -0.70 20.86 -18.95
N GLU A 65 -1.05 21.93 -19.65
CA GLU A 65 -0.79 23.26 -19.18
C GLU A 65 -1.51 23.49 -17.82
N GLY A 66 -0.84 24.13 -16.88
CA GLY A 66 -1.34 24.33 -15.51
C GLY A 66 -0.91 23.25 -14.50
N MET A 67 -0.43 22.11 -14.94
CA MET A 67 0.12 21.07 -14.04
C MET A 67 1.54 21.44 -13.61
N VAL A 68 1.84 21.27 -12.32
CA VAL A 68 3.19 21.50 -11.76
C VAL A 68 4.22 20.54 -12.33
N ALA A 69 3.82 19.29 -12.64
CA ALA A 69 4.67 18.26 -13.24
C ALA A 69 3.81 17.25 -14.02
N ALA A 70 4.44 16.55 -14.95
CA ALA A 70 3.81 15.39 -15.58
C ALA A 70 3.43 14.35 -14.52
N GLN A 71 2.25 13.78 -14.63
CA GLN A 71 1.73 12.78 -13.68
C GLN A 71 1.46 11.45 -14.40
N LYS A 72 1.91 10.36 -13.78
CA LYS A 72 1.48 9.02 -14.17
C LYS A 72 0.17 8.71 -13.49
N VAL A 73 -0.82 8.24 -14.24
CA VAL A 73 -2.14 7.87 -13.72
C VAL A 73 -2.58 6.50 -14.22
N ALA A 74 -3.32 5.79 -13.38
CA ALA A 74 -3.90 4.48 -13.73
C ALA A 74 -5.27 4.61 -14.39
N LEU A 75 -5.49 5.68 -15.11
CA LEU A 75 -6.75 5.95 -15.79
C LEU A 75 -6.63 5.78 -17.29
N SER A 76 -7.77 5.58 -17.94
CA SER A 76 -7.90 5.51 -19.39
C SER A 76 -9.28 5.99 -19.83
N MET A 77 -9.39 6.29 -21.12
CA MET A 77 -10.63 6.74 -21.73
C MET A 77 -11.49 5.54 -22.13
N TYR A 78 -12.80 5.67 -22.01
CA TYR A 78 -13.74 4.59 -22.34
C TYR A 78 -13.58 4.03 -23.77
N PRO A 79 -13.38 4.84 -24.83
CA PRO A 79 -13.23 4.34 -26.20
C PRO A 79 -11.85 3.68 -26.47
N MET A 80 -10.84 3.88 -25.63
CA MET A 80 -9.48 3.36 -25.91
C MET A 80 -9.42 1.84 -26.02
N ALA A 81 -10.03 1.10 -25.10
CA ALA A 81 -9.89 -0.34 -25.06
C ALA A 81 -10.42 -1.06 -26.32
N PRO A 82 -11.65 -0.78 -26.80
CA PRO A 82 -12.14 -1.38 -28.03
C PRO A 82 -11.36 -0.96 -29.27
N THR A 83 -10.93 0.30 -29.37
CA THR A 83 -10.17 0.79 -30.53
C THR A 83 -8.75 0.25 -30.56
N LEU A 84 -8.07 0.15 -29.41
CA LEU A 84 -6.77 -0.51 -29.29
C LEU A 84 -6.82 -1.97 -29.74
N LYS A 85 -7.84 -2.73 -29.32
CA LYS A 85 -8.03 -4.10 -29.78
C LYS A 85 -8.28 -4.19 -31.29
N ALA A 86 -9.00 -3.24 -31.87
CA ALA A 86 -9.31 -3.23 -33.30
C ALA A 86 -8.10 -2.90 -34.18
N GLU A 87 -7.20 -2.01 -33.68
CA GLU A 87 -6.07 -1.51 -34.46
C GLU A 87 -4.77 -2.29 -34.25
N PHE A 88 -4.61 -2.96 -33.10
CA PHE A 88 -3.37 -3.65 -32.76
C PHE A 88 -3.60 -5.17 -32.62
N PRO A 89 -3.15 -5.98 -33.58
CA PRO A 89 -3.32 -7.44 -33.51
C PRO A 89 -2.55 -8.09 -32.35
N GLU A 90 -1.60 -7.40 -31.76
CA GLU A 90 -0.90 -7.81 -30.54
C GLU A 90 -1.84 -7.86 -29.32
N ILE A 91 -2.97 -7.14 -29.35
CA ILE A 91 -3.96 -7.08 -28.26
C ILE A 91 -5.07 -8.09 -28.57
N LYS A 92 -5.04 -9.21 -27.84
CA LYS A 92 -6.02 -10.29 -28.01
C LYS A 92 -7.38 -9.95 -27.42
N ASN A 93 -7.37 -9.36 -26.24
CA ASN A 93 -8.59 -9.04 -25.53
C ASN A 93 -8.38 -7.85 -24.58
N TYR A 94 -9.48 -7.27 -24.10
CA TYR A 94 -9.43 -6.18 -23.13
C TYR A 94 -10.56 -6.31 -22.11
N THR A 95 -10.39 -5.68 -20.97
CA THR A 95 -11.47 -5.41 -20.02
C THR A 95 -11.21 -4.09 -19.32
N ARG A 96 -12.29 -3.31 -19.15
CA ARG A 96 -12.29 -2.08 -18.38
C ARG A 96 -12.93 -2.36 -17.01
N ILE A 97 -12.57 -1.59 -16.02
CA ILE A 97 -13.14 -1.67 -14.68
C ILE A 97 -13.37 -0.28 -14.11
N ASN A 98 -14.51 -0.09 -13.46
CA ASN A 98 -14.83 1.10 -12.66
C ASN A 98 -15.57 0.69 -11.40
N GLY A 99 -15.34 1.41 -10.30
CA GLY A 99 -15.99 1.16 -9.01
C GLY A 99 -17.40 1.72 -8.96
N ALA A 100 -18.36 0.89 -8.57
CA ALA A 100 -19.69 1.36 -8.19
C ALA A 100 -19.73 1.89 -6.75
N GLY A 101 -18.63 1.73 -5.99
CA GLY A 101 -18.58 2.06 -4.58
C GLY A 101 -19.38 1.11 -3.70
N LYS A 102 -19.97 1.64 -2.64
CA LYS A 102 -20.86 0.88 -1.73
C LYS A 102 -22.27 0.87 -2.29
N VAL A 103 -22.81 -0.31 -2.54
CA VAL A 103 -24.12 -0.52 -3.18
C VAL A 103 -25.08 -1.21 -2.21
N PRO A 104 -26.26 -0.64 -1.92
CA PRO A 104 -27.31 -1.33 -1.19
C PRO A 104 -27.97 -2.35 -2.10
N LEU A 105 -27.96 -3.61 -1.69
CA LEU A 105 -28.68 -4.69 -2.36
C LEU A 105 -29.71 -5.30 -1.42
N ASN A 106 -30.87 -5.60 -1.94
CA ASN A 106 -31.97 -6.21 -1.20
C ASN A 106 -32.38 -7.55 -1.84
N TYR A 107 -32.69 -8.52 -0.95
CA TYR A 107 -33.35 -9.77 -1.32
C TYR A 107 -34.44 -10.07 -0.28
N GLY A 108 -35.70 -9.96 -0.67
CA GLY A 108 -36.81 -9.99 0.26
C GLY A 108 -36.64 -8.91 1.34
N GLU A 109 -36.69 -9.29 2.61
CA GLU A 109 -36.50 -8.38 3.74
C GLU A 109 -35.01 -8.10 4.06
N LYS A 110 -34.09 -8.90 3.52
CA LYS A 110 -32.65 -8.71 3.75
C LYS A 110 -32.12 -7.53 2.95
N LYS A 111 -31.53 -6.57 3.64
CA LYS A 111 -30.85 -5.40 3.06
C LYS A 111 -29.40 -5.40 3.50
N ILE A 112 -28.46 -5.53 2.55
CA ILE A 112 -27.03 -5.55 2.82
C ILE A 112 -26.36 -4.50 1.93
N TYR A 113 -25.45 -3.72 2.55
CA TYR A 113 -24.59 -2.80 1.83
C TYR A 113 -23.30 -3.52 1.44
N ILE A 114 -23.12 -3.70 0.15
CA ILE A 114 -21.92 -4.35 -0.39
C ILE A 114 -20.95 -3.28 -0.84
N ASP A 115 -19.76 -3.29 -0.25
CA ASP A 115 -18.62 -2.50 -0.72
C ASP A 115 -17.97 -3.16 -1.94
N ARG A 116 -17.24 -2.37 -2.72
CA ARG A 116 -16.43 -2.87 -3.85
C ARG A 116 -17.25 -3.65 -4.90
N VAL A 117 -18.41 -3.16 -5.24
CA VAL A 117 -19.08 -3.58 -6.47
C VAL A 117 -18.44 -2.85 -7.64
N CYS A 118 -18.11 -3.57 -8.70
CA CYS A 118 -17.41 -3.02 -9.87
C CYS A 118 -18.22 -3.21 -11.14
N TYR A 119 -18.22 -2.20 -12.00
CA TYR A 119 -18.65 -2.31 -13.38
C TYR A 119 -17.47 -2.80 -14.22
N VAL A 120 -17.72 -3.81 -15.05
CA VAL A 120 -16.69 -4.46 -15.89
C VAL A 120 -17.22 -4.78 -17.28
N ASP A 121 -16.31 -5.03 -18.23
CA ASP A 121 -16.70 -5.61 -19.50
C ASP A 121 -17.03 -7.11 -19.38
N SER A 122 -17.81 -7.65 -20.30
CA SER A 122 -18.19 -9.08 -20.34
C SER A 122 -16.98 -10.01 -20.44
N THR A 123 -15.87 -9.51 -20.92
CA THR A 123 -14.59 -10.23 -21.06
C THR A 123 -13.79 -10.36 -19.76
N PHE A 124 -14.21 -9.73 -18.67
CA PHE A 124 -13.47 -9.70 -17.41
C PHE A 124 -13.09 -11.10 -16.91
N LEU A 125 -14.07 -12.01 -16.83
CA LEU A 125 -13.83 -13.39 -16.38
C LEU A 125 -13.06 -14.22 -17.41
N GLN A 126 -13.00 -13.81 -18.68
CA GLN A 126 -12.19 -14.46 -19.70
C GLN A 126 -10.71 -14.10 -19.57
N ILE A 127 -10.39 -12.89 -19.11
CA ILE A 127 -9.03 -12.36 -18.98
C ILE A 127 -8.43 -12.74 -17.62
N PHE A 128 -9.21 -12.57 -16.52
CA PHE A 128 -8.74 -12.86 -15.17
C PHE A 128 -9.14 -14.27 -14.71
N ASP A 129 -8.20 -14.99 -14.11
CA ASP A 129 -8.39 -16.40 -13.69
C ASP A 129 -9.04 -16.53 -12.28
N PHE A 130 -9.96 -15.61 -11.93
CA PHE A 130 -10.74 -15.78 -10.70
C PHE A 130 -11.59 -17.04 -10.79
N LYS A 131 -11.63 -17.82 -9.69
CA LYS A 131 -12.29 -19.12 -9.68
C LYS A 131 -13.80 -18.97 -9.57
N LEU A 132 -14.50 -19.37 -10.63
CA LEU A 132 -15.95 -19.41 -10.70
C LEU A 132 -16.45 -20.75 -10.10
N LEU A 133 -17.31 -20.66 -9.09
CA LEU A 133 -17.91 -21.81 -8.40
C LEU A 133 -19.20 -22.26 -9.07
N GLN A 134 -20.02 -21.29 -9.54
CA GLN A 134 -21.30 -21.51 -10.23
C GLN A 134 -21.45 -20.48 -11.36
N GLY A 135 -22.15 -20.88 -12.42
CA GLY A 135 -22.34 -20.06 -13.63
C GLY A 135 -21.37 -20.43 -14.75
N ASP A 136 -21.42 -19.69 -15.84
CA ASP A 136 -20.53 -19.87 -17.00
C ASP A 136 -19.67 -18.64 -17.21
N ARG A 137 -18.35 -18.86 -17.37
CA ARG A 137 -17.33 -17.81 -17.48
C ARG A 137 -17.53 -16.87 -18.67
N ASN A 138 -18.10 -17.39 -19.75
CA ASN A 138 -18.26 -16.64 -20.99
C ASN A 138 -19.55 -15.82 -21.00
N THR A 139 -20.60 -16.32 -20.34
CA THR A 139 -21.94 -15.72 -20.41
C THR A 139 -22.38 -14.97 -19.15
N ALA A 140 -21.73 -15.19 -18.00
CA ALA A 140 -22.15 -14.62 -16.71
C ALA A 140 -22.22 -13.08 -16.70
N LEU A 141 -21.39 -12.39 -17.49
CA LEU A 141 -21.35 -10.92 -17.59
C LEU A 141 -21.78 -10.40 -18.97
N GLU A 142 -22.44 -11.21 -19.78
CA GLU A 142 -22.83 -10.82 -21.15
C GLU A 142 -24.10 -9.96 -21.18
N LYS A 143 -25.13 -10.35 -20.40
CA LYS A 143 -26.43 -9.68 -20.39
C LYS A 143 -26.43 -8.45 -19.48
N PRO A 144 -27.09 -7.34 -19.85
CA PRO A 144 -27.32 -6.25 -18.92
C PRO A 144 -28.12 -6.74 -17.69
N ASN A 145 -28.00 -6.02 -16.59
CA ASN A 145 -28.65 -6.35 -15.33
C ASN A 145 -28.28 -7.74 -14.76
N SER A 146 -27.13 -8.30 -15.16
CA SER A 146 -26.55 -9.45 -14.48
C SER A 146 -25.61 -9.01 -13.38
N ILE A 147 -25.43 -9.87 -12.38
CA ILE A 147 -24.43 -9.69 -11.32
C ILE A 147 -23.76 -11.02 -11.01
N VAL A 148 -22.44 -10.97 -10.94
CA VAL A 148 -21.61 -12.06 -10.42
C VAL A 148 -21.17 -11.65 -9.02
N ILE A 149 -21.41 -12.48 -8.01
CA ILE A 149 -21.12 -12.18 -6.58
C ILE A 149 -20.10 -13.17 -6.03
N THR A 150 -19.39 -12.76 -4.96
CA THR A 150 -18.49 -13.68 -4.25
C THR A 150 -19.29 -14.66 -3.38
N LYS A 151 -18.66 -15.77 -2.99
CA LYS A 151 -19.22 -16.79 -2.10
C LYS A 151 -19.72 -16.18 -0.79
N GLU A 152 -18.94 -15.29 -0.18
CA GLU A 152 -19.31 -14.56 1.04
C GLU A 152 -20.65 -13.83 0.89
N ILE A 153 -20.84 -13.14 -0.24
CA ILE A 153 -22.07 -12.40 -0.52
C ILE A 153 -23.25 -13.33 -0.82
N ALA A 154 -22.99 -14.41 -1.58
CA ALA A 154 -23.99 -15.42 -1.86
C ALA A 154 -24.52 -16.07 -0.56
N GLU A 155 -23.62 -16.46 0.35
CA GLU A 155 -23.97 -17.04 1.66
C GLU A 155 -24.72 -16.03 2.54
N SER A 156 -24.35 -14.75 2.49
CA SER A 156 -25.02 -13.69 3.29
C SER A 156 -26.47 -13.47 2.89
N PHE A 157 -26.80 -13.53 1.60
CA PHE A 157 -28.17 -13.35 1.11
C PHE A 157 -28.97 -14.64 1.14
N PHE A 158 -28.41 -15.72 0.64
CA PHE A 158 -29.14 -16.95 0.29
C PHE A 158 -28.86 -18.12 1.22
N GLY A 159 -27.85 -18.01 2.11
CA GLY A 159 -27.44 -19.10 2.98
C GLY A 159 -26.96 -20.31 2.17
N LYS A 160 -27.69 -21.42 2.22
CA LYS A 160 -27.41 -22.66 1.48
C LYS A 160 -28.20 -22.79 0.18
N GLU A 161 -29.11 -21.85 -0.12
CA GLU A 161 -29.89 -21.91 -1.33
C GLU A 161 -29.06 -21.58 -2.57
N ASN A 162 -29.46 -22.15 -3.71
CA ASN A 162 -28.81 -21.81 -4.98
C ASN A 162 -29.09 -20.34 -5.37
N PRO A 163 -28.07 -19.50 -5.49
CA PRO A 163 -28.24 -18.07 -5.81
C PRO A 163 -28.48 -17.80 -7.30
N ILE A 164 -28.15 -18.73 -8.19
CA ILE A 164 -28.26 -18.50 -9.64
C ILE A 164 -29.70 -18.28 -10.06
N GLY A 165 -29.93 -17.22 -10.85
CA GLY A 165 -31.25 -16.82 -11.35
C GLY A 165 -32.07 -15.98 -10.35
N LYS A 166 -31.63 -15.84 -9.09
CA LYS A 166 -32.30 -14.97 -8.11
C LYS A 166 -32.00 -13.50 -8.38
N THR A 167 -32.96 -12.63 -8.04
CA THR A 167 -32.88 -11.20 -8.31
C THR A 167 -32.52 -10.43 -7.04
N LEU A 168 -31.46 -9.63 -7.10
CA LEU A 168 -31.07 -8.65 -6.10
C LEU A 168 -31.49 -7.27 -6.58
N THR A 169 -32.22 -6.51 -5.75
CA THR A 169 -32.65 -5.15 -6.08
C THR A 169 -31.69 -4.11 -5.51
N SER A 170 -31.12 -3.28 -6.39
CA SER A 170 -30.26 -2.15 -6.05
C SER A 170 -31.05 -0.85 -5.98
N TYR A 171 -30.84 -0.06 -4.94
CA TYR A 171 -31.45 1.26 -4.74
C TYR A 171 -30.39 2.36 -4.69
N ARG A 172 -29.52 2.43 -5.68
CA ARG A 172 -28.41 3.43 -5.66
C ARG A 172 -28.90 4.83 -6.05
N ARG A 173 -29.30 5.02 -7.29
CA ARG A 173 -29.94 6.25 -7.83
C ARG A 173 -31.35 5.92 -8.32
N ASP A 174 -31.41 4.88 -9.12
CA ASP A 174 -32.64 4.31 -9.63
C ASP A 174 -32.74 2.85 -9.18
N THR A 175 -33.94 2.33 -9.11
CA THR A 175 -34.17 0.93 -8.75
C THR A 175 -33.73 0.04 -9.91
N THR A 176 -32.72 -0.77 -9.69
CA THR A 176 -32.18 -1.72 -10.68
C THR A 176 -32.29 -3.14 -10.15
N ASN A 177 -32.89 -4.03 -10.90
CA ASN A 177 -32.99 -5.44 -10.60
C ASN A 177 -31.83 -6.19 -11.26
N LEU A 178 -30.95 -6.78 -10.45
CA LEU A 178 -29.77 -7.50 -10.88
C LEU A 178 -29.98 -9.00 -10.70
N ILE A 179 -29.88 -9.78 -11.77
CA ILE A 179 -30.01 -11.24 -11.74
C ILE A 179 -28.66 -11.87 -11.45
N VAL A 180 -28.57 -12.72 -10.44
CA VAL A 180 -27.35 -13.46 -10.12
C VAL A 180 -27.08 -14.50 -11.20
N THR A 181 -25.96 -14.32 -11.93
CA THR A 181 -25.55 -15.17 -13.06
C THR A 181 -24.31 -15.98 -12.77
N GLY A 182 -23.61 -15.68 -11.67
CA GLY A 182 -22.42 -16.42 -11.28
C GLY A 182 -22.04 -16.21 -9.82
N VAL A 183 -21.35 -17.20 -9.28
CA VAL A 183 -20.74 -17.13 -7.93
C VAL A 183 -19.25 -17.42 -8.06
N LEU A 184 -18.44 -16.48 -7.63
CA LEU A 184 -16.99 -16.62 -7.54
C LEU A 184 -16.55 -17.11 -6.15
N GLU A 185 -15.46 -17.82 -6.07
CA GLU A 185 -14.72 -17.96 -4.81
C GLU A 185 -14.34 -16.55 -4.30
N ASN A 186 -14.16 -16.41 -2.99
CA ASN A 186 -13.72 -15.13 -2.45
C ASN A 186 -12.39 -14.72 -3.09
N VAL A 187 -12.27 -13.45 -3.44
CA VAL A 187 -11.06 -12.93 -4.10
C VAL A 187 -9.85 -13.16 -3.20
N PRO A 188 -8.76 -13.76 -3.72
CA PRO A 188 -7.54 -13.93 -2.94
C PRO A 188 -7.02 -12.59 -2.39
N GLN A 189 -6.56 -12.59 -1.14
CA GLN A 189 -6.07 -11.35 -0.52
C GLN A 189 -4.81 -10.79 -1.19
N ASN A 190 -4.03 -11.65 -1.85
CA ASN A 190 -2.88 -11.27 -2.67
C ASN A 190 -3.26 -10.96 -4.12
N SER A 191 -4.43 -10.37 -4.33
CA SER A 191 -4.82 -9.74 -5.60
C SER A 191 -4.95 -8.23 -5.43
N GLN A 192 -4.43 -7.48 -6.39
CA GLN A 192 -4.62 -6.02 -6.43
C GLN A 192 -6.08 -5.64 -6.67
N LEU A 193 -6.82 -6.45 -7.42
CA LEU A 193 -8.25 -6.27 -7.64
C LEU A 193 -9.03 -6.93 -6.50
N GLN A 194 -9.68 -6.11 -5.68
CA GLN A 194 -10.55 -6.59 -4.61
C GLN A 194 -11.99 -6.15 -4.89
N PHE A 195 -12.88 -7.12 -5.09
CA PHE A 195 -14.29 -6.86 -5.35
C PHE A 195 -15.18 -7.92 -4.69
N LYS A 196 -16.44 -7.57 -4.46
CA LYS A 196 -17.46 -8.48 -3.92
C LYS A 196 -18.62 -8.72 -4.90
N GLY A 197 -18.73 -7.88 -5.92
CA GLY A 197 -19.72 -8.01 -6.98
C GLY A 197 -19.21 -7.40 -8.28
N LEU A 198 -19.55 -8.04 -9.40
CA LEU A 198 -19.24 -7.59 -10.75
C LEU A 198 -20.55 -7.41 -11.54
N VAL A 199 -20.72 -6.25 -12.14
CA VAL A 199 -21.88 -5.88 -12.95
C VAL A 199 -21.38 -5.44 -14.33
N PRO A 200 -21.96 -5.90 -15.44
CA PRO A 200 -21.48 -5.48 -16.76
C PRO A 200 -21.76 -4.01 -17.03
N PHE A 201 -20.83 -3.32 -17.71
CA PHE A 201 -21.00 -1.94 -18.15
C PHE A 201 -22.29 -1.73 -18.98
N ARG A 202 -22.78 -2.76 -19.66
CA ARG A 202 -24.04 -2.72 -20.43
C ARG A 202 -25.28 -2.46 -19.55
N THR A 203 -25.18 -2.60 -18.23
CA THR A 203 -26.23 -2.26 -17.26
C THR A 203 -26.37 -0.75 -17.05
N ILE A 204 -25.33 0.01 -17.34
CA ILE A 204 -25.35 1.47 -17.20
C ILE A 204 -25.82 2.07 -18.52
N GLU A 205 -26.72 3.06 -18.46
CA GLU A 205 -26.97 3.92 -19.62
C GLU A 205 -25.66 4.53 -20.11
N ARG A 206 -25.46 4.54 -21.42
CA ARG A 206 -24.26 5.06 -22.07
C ARG A 206 -24.49 6.49 -22.55
N PRO A 207 -24.30 7.52 -21.71
CA PRO A 207 -24.39 8.89 -22.15
C PRO A 207 -23.23 9.23 -23.10
N GLN A 208 -23.47 10.18 -24.03
CA GLN A 208 -22.51 10.56 -25.06
C GLN A 208 -21.13 10.94 -24.53
N TRP A 209 -21.07 11.51 -23.32
CA TRP A 209 -19.78 11.91 -22.73
C TRP A 209 -18.82 10.73 -22.49
N MET A 210 -19.33 9.51 -22.38
CA MET A 210 -18.48 8.32 -22.23
C MET A 210 -17.63 8.04 -23.47
N ASP A 211 -18.08 8.48 -24.64
CA ASP A 211 -17.35 8.28 -25.89
C ASP A 211 -16.35 9.43 -26.19
N ASN A 212 -16.25 10.39 -25.29
CA ASN A 212 -15.32 11.50 -25.45
C ASN A 212 -13.88 11.07 -25.20
N TRP A 213 -13.01 11.43 -26.14
CA TRP A 213 -11.56 11.33 -25.99
C TRP A 213 -11.08 12.46 -25.10
N GLY A 214 -10.46 12.14 -23.93
CA GLY A 214 -10.07 13.09 -22.89
C GLY A 214 -10.79 12.89 -21.57
N GLY A 215 -11.84 12.06 -21.52
CA GLY A 215 -12.54 11.67 -20.29
C GLY A 215 -11.91 10.42 -19.67
N ASN A 216 -10.99 10.62 -18.72
CA ASN A 216 -10.27 9.54 -18.03
C ASN A 216 -10.95 9.20 -16.71
N TRP A 217 -11.56 8.01 -16.59
CA TRP A 217 -12.36 7.67 -15.40
C TRP A 217 -12.40 6.18 -15.05
N LEU A 218 -11.70 5.32 -15.81
CA LEU A 218 -11.68 3.88 -15.59
C LEU A 218 -10.27 3.30 -15.78
N ASN A 219 -10.07 2.09 -15.25
CA ASN A 219 -8.85 1.32 -15.48
C ASN A 219 -9.07 0.33 -16.62
N THR A 220 -8.08 0.18 -17.50
CA THR A 220 -8.10 -0.76 -18.62
C THR A 220 -7.01 -1.80 -18.47
N TYR A 221 -7.39 -3.06 -18.67
CA TYR A 221 -6.47 -4.19 -18.74
C TYR A 221 -6.55 -4.83 -20.13
N LEU A 222 -5.38 -5.13 -20.69
CA LEU A 222 -5.20 -5.70 -22.02
C LEU A 222 -4.56 -7.08 -21.89
N GLU A 223 -5.11 -8.07 -22.57
CA GLU A 223 -4.47 -9.37 -22.78
C GLU A 223 -3.65 -9.30 -24.06
N LEU A 224 -2.35 -9.43 -23.95
CA LEU A 224 -1.43 -9.39 -25.10
C LEU A 224 -1.07 -10.77 -25.60
N ALA A 225 -0.76 -10.87 -26.90
CA ALA A 225 -0.24 -12.08 -27.50
C ALA A 225 1.09 -12.50 -26.85
N PRO A 226 1.36 -13.79 -26.67
CA PRO A 226 2.65 -14.25 -26.18
C PRO A 226 3.80 -13.75 -27.06
N GLY A 227 4.87 -13.26 -26.44
CA GLY A 227 6.04 -12.76 -27.17
C GLY A 227 5.89 -11.35 -27.74
N THR A 228 4.81 -10.61 -27.43
CA THR A 228 4.67 -9.21 -27.83
C THR A 228 5.84 -8.36 -27.31
N ASN A 229 6.48 -7.61 -28.20
CA ASN A 229 7.47 -6.62 -27.82
C ASN A 229 6.78 -5.34 -27.36
N ILE A 230 6.74 -5.14 -26.02
CA ILE A 230 6.03 -4.02 -25.39
C ILE A 230 6.56 -2.68 -25.87
N ALA A 231 7.89 -2.49 -25.88
CA ALA A 231 8.48 -1.23 -26.31
C ALA A 231 8.19 -0.89 -27.77
N ALA A 232 8.06 -1.91 -28.65
CA ALA A 232 7.67 -1.70 -30.04
C ALA A 232 6.17 -1.35 -30.17
N LEU A 233 5.31 -1.92 -29.30
CA LEU A 233 3.88 -1.59 -29.27
C LEU A 233 3.67 -0.16 -28.74
N GLU A 234 4.31 0.21 -27.63
CA GLU A 234 4.21 1.55 -27.05
C GLU A 234 4.64 2.66 -28.01
N LYS A 235 5.66 2.41 -28.82
CA LYS A 235 6.09 3.36 -29.88
C LYS A 235 5.01 3.69 -30.92
N LYS A 236 3.99 2.87 -31.06
CA LYS A 236 2.87 3.11 -31.97
C LYS A 236 1.75 3.96 -31.35
N PHE A 237 1.72 4.11 -30.03
CA PHE A 237 0.66 4.80 -29.31
C PHE A 237 0.54 6.31 -29.61
N PRO A 238 1.62 7.09 -29.83
CA PRO A 238 1.49 8.48 -30.19
C PRO A 238 0.70 8.70 -31.50
N GLU A 239 0.96 7.90 -32.55
CA GLU A 239 0.22 7.96 -33.82
C GLU A 239 -1.23 7.46 -33.67
N TYR A 240 -1.48 6.49 -32.80
CA TYR A 240 -2.82 6.08 -32.44
C TYR A 240 -3.60 7.20 -31.77
N LEU A 241 -3.05 7.87 -30.75
CA LEU A 241 -3.68 9.00 -30.10
C LEU A 241 -3.96 10.15 -31.06
N LYS A 242 -3.01 10.45 -31.95
CA LYS A 242 -3.16 11.50 -32.97
C LYS A 242 -4.32 11.24 -33.94
N ARG A 243 -4.63 9.99 -34.27
CA ARG A 243 -5.78 9.64 -35.12
C ARG A 243 -7.12 9.82 -34.43
N HIS A 244 -7.17 9.62 -33.12
CA HIS A 244 -8.42 9.61 -32.35
C HIS A 244 -8.70 10.91 -31.59
N MET A 245 -7.69 11.73 -31.31
CA MET A 245 -7.84 12.96 -30.55
C MET A 245 -7.72 14.19 -31.46
N SER A 246 -8.62 15.13 -31.30
CA SER A 246 -8.62 16.41 -32.03
C SER A 246 -7.70 17.45 -31.40
N ASN A 247 -7.35 18.47 -32.15
CA ASN A 247 -6.73 19.71 -31.67
C ASN A 247 -5.41 19.54 -30.89
N ASP A 248 -4.52 18.65 -31.37
CA ASP A 248 -3.22 18.40 -30.76
C ASP A 248 -3.26 17.93 -29.28
N ASN A 249 -4.42 17.65 -28.74
CA ASN A 249 -4.58 17.17 -27.35
C ASN A 249 -3.83 15.87 -27.07
N TRP A 250 -3.58 15.07 -28.11
CA TRP A 250 -2.80 13.85 -28.01
C TRP A 250 -1.38 14.07 -27.46
N LYS A 251 -0.80 15.26 -27.65
CA LYS A 251 0.55 15.62 -27.16
C LYS A 251 0.62 15.70 -25.63
N ASN A 252 -0.53 15.80 -24.97
CA ASN A 252 -0.62 15.85 -23.51
C ASN A 252 -0.64 14.47 -22.87
N TYR A 253 -0.67 13.41 -23.66
CA TYR A 253 -0.78 12.01 -23.20
C TYR A 253 0.35 11.16 -23.75
N GLU A 254 0.92 10.33 -22.87
CA GLU A 254 1.80 9.25 -23.25
C GLU A 254 1.24 7.96 -22.63
N LEU A 255 0.93 6.97 -23.46
CA LEU A 255 0.41 5.68 -23.00
C LEU A 255 1.57 4.72 -22.72
N PHE A 256 1.46 3.97 -21.63
CA PHE A 256 2.41 2.91 -21.30
C PHE A 256 1.72 1.72 -20.67
N LEU A 257 2.35 0.55 -20.79
CA LEU A 257 1.83 -0.74 -20.35
C LEU A 257 2.60 -1.23 -19.11
N LEU A 258 1.88 -1.58 -18.06
CA LEU A 258 2.45 -2.15 -16.86
C LEU A 258 1.99 -3.61 -16.71
N PRO A 259 2.90 -4.61 -16.66
CA PRO A 259 2.49 -6.00 -16.46
C PRO A 259 1.73 -6.15 -15.14
N LEU A 260 0.69 -6.99 -15.13
CA LEU A 260 -0.18 -7.19 -13.96
C LEU A 260 0.61 -7.54 -12.69
N SER A 261 1.65 -8.37 -12.83
CA SER A 261 2.53 -8.75 -11.72
C SER A 261 3.33 -7.59 -11.10
N GLU A 262 3.43 -6.46 -11.79
CA GLU A 262 4.13 -5.25 -11.34
C GLU A 262 3.17 -4.18 -10.81
N VAL A 263 1.85 -4.33 -11.03
CA VAL A 263 0.87 -3.30 -10.64
C VAL A 263 0.88 -3.08 -9.12
N HIS A 264 0.86 -4.14 -8.32
CA HIS A 264 0.82 -4.03 -6.86
C HIS A 264 2.05 -3.29 -6.30
N GLY A 265 3.24 -3.69 -6.73
CA GLY A 265 4.49 -3.20 -6.13
C GLY A 265 5.28 -2.19 -6.96
N GLY A 266 4.96 -2.05 -8.24
CA GLY A 266 5.68 -1.18 -9.18
C GLY A 266 4.95 0.11 -9.55
N ALA A 267 3.76 0.34 -9.00
CA ALA A 267 2.92 1.49 -9.32
C ALA A 267 2.87 2.54 -8.21
N SER A 268 3.87 2.62 -7.34
CA SER A 268 3.89 3.57 -6.22
C SER A 268 3.93 5.04 -6.65
N ASP A 269 4.41 5.32 -7.87
CA ASP A 269 4.46 6.64 -8.50
C ASP A 269 3.27 6.91 -9.45
N ILE A 270 2.30 5.98 -9.52
CA ILE A 270 1.11 6.10 -10.36
C ILE A 270 -0.06 6.56 -9.48
N GLY A 271 -0.58 7.74 -9.78
CA GLY A 271 -1.75 8.32 -9.11
C GLY A 271 -3.07 7.79 -9.64
N LEU A 272 -4.17 8.16 -8.97
CA LEU A 272 -5.54 7.80 -9.32
C LEU A 272 -5.75 6.28 -9.51
N ASP A 273 -5.01 5.48 -8.73
CA ASP A 273 -4.97 4.02 -8.77
C ASP A 273 -5.90 3.41 -7.70
N SER A 274 -7.20 3.67 -7.82
CA SER A 274 -8.20 3.28 -6.81
C SER A 274 -8.44 1.76 -6.71
N PHE A 275 -8.00 0.99 -7.70
CA PHE A 275 -8.16 -0.48 -7.72
C PHE A 275 -6.93 -1.25 -7.26
N ASN A 276 -5.80 -0.58 -7.04
CA ASN A 276 -4.60 -1.21 -6.51
C ASN A 276 -4.71 -1.36 -4.98
N TYR A 277 -5.41 -2.39 -4.55
CA TYR A 277 -5.68 -2.64 -3.15
C TYR A 277 -4.39 -2.85 -2.36
N GLN A 278 -4.28 -2.12 -1.23
CA GLN A 278 -3.11 -2.18 -0.36
C GLN A 278 -1.79 -1.97 -1.12
N GLN A 279 -1.80 -1.01 -2.06
CA GLN A 279 -0.60 -0.63 -2.83
C GLN A 279 0.66 -0.60 -1.95
N PHE A 280 1.74 -1.16 -2.48
CA PHE A 280 3.00 -1.29 -1.78
C PHE A 280 4.17 -0.96 -2.71
N ASP A 281 5.19 -0.26 -2.21
CA ASP A 281 6.39 -0.01 -3.02
C ASP A 281 7.36 -1.21 -2.94
N LYS A 282 7.63 -1.84 -4.08
CA LYS A 282 8.59 -2.96 -4.18
C LYS A 282 10.01 -2.60 -3.71
N GLY A 283 10.34 -1.33 -3.63
CA GLY A 283 11.60 -0.86 -3.04
C GLY A 283 11.76 -1.35 -1.60
N TYR A 284 10.68 -1.33 -0.82
CA TYR A 284 10.69 -1.83 0.56
C TYR A 284 10.98 -3.33 0.65
N THR A 285 10.57 -4.15 -0.34
CA THR A 285 10.91 -5.58 -0.31
C THR A 285 12.41 -5.82 -0.38
N LYS A 286 13.15 -4.96 -1.11
CA LYS A 286 14.61 -5.01 -1.15
C LYS A 286 15.23 -4.61 0.20
N ILE A 287 14.70 -3.55 0.81
CA ILE A 287 15.14 -3.07 2.13
C ILE A 287 14.90 -4.16 3.18
N PHE A 288 13.70 -4.74 3.23
CA PHE A 288 13.38 -5.82 4.17
C PHE A 288 14.27 -7.05 3.95
N PHE A 289 14.55 -7.42 2.70
CA PHE A 289 15.46 -8.52 2.41
C PHE A 289 16.87 -8.24 2.92
N ILE A 290 17.38 -7.02 2.74
CA ILE A 290 18.70 -6.61 3.27
C ILE A 290 18.70 -6.66 4.81
N ILE A 291 17.64 -6.16 5.46
CA ILE A 291 17.49 -6.20 6.92
C ILE A 291 17.49 -7.65 7.42
N ALA A 292 16.76 -8.55 6.75
CA ALA A 292 16.75 -9.98 7.09
C ALA A 292 18.16 -10.59 7.05
N LEU A 293 18.92 -10.27 6.01
CA LEU A 293 20.31 -10.71 5.89
C LEU A 293 21.22 -10.13 6.98
N VAL A 294 21.05 -8.84 7.32
CA VAL A 294 21.84 -8.19 8.38
C VAL A 294 21.52 -8.81 9.74
N VAL A 295 20.25 -9.03 10.08
CA VAL A 295 19.85 -9.68 11.34
C VAL A 295 20.42 -11.08 11.43
N LEU A 296 20.35 -11.84 10.34
CA LEU A 296 20.89 -13.19 10.26
C LEU A 296 22.43 -13.18 10.39
N LEU A 297 23.09 -12.22 9.76
CA LEU A 297 24.55 -12.02 9.87
C LEU A 297 24.96 -11.71 11.31
N ILE A 298 24.22 -10.83 12.01
CA ILE A 298 24.44 -10.52 13.43
C ILE A 298 24.34 -11.79 14.27
N ALA A 299 23.32 -12.64 14.02
CA ALA A 299 23.17 -13.92 14.73
C ALA A 299 24.35 -14.89 14.45
N CYS A 300 24.79 -14.99 13.17
CA CYS A 300 25.95 -15.79 12.79
C CYS A 300 27.25 -15.30 13.45
N VAL A 301 27.49 -13.99 13.41
CA VAL A 301 28.69 -13.37 14.02
C VAL A 301 28.69 -13.59 15.53
N ASN A 302 27.52 -13.45 16.17
CA ASN A 302 27.38 -13.76 17.58
C ASN A 302 27.77 -15.21 17.90
N PHE A 303 27.22 -16.17 17.12
CA PHE A 303 27.63 -17.58 17.24
C PHE A 303 29.14 -17.80 17.05
N MET A 304 29.72 -17.19 16.01
CA MET A 304 31.17 -17.28 15.76
C MET A 304 32.00 -16.73 16.91
N ASN A 305 31.61 -15.59 17.47
CA ASN A 305 32.30 -14.94 18.57
C ASN A 305 32.30 -15.81 19.83
N LEU A 306 31.13 -16.34 20.21
CA LEU A 306 30.98 -17.22 21.39
C LEU A 306 31.70 -18.56 21.18
N SER A 307 31.62 -19.14 19.98
CA SER A 307 32.31 -20.37 19.64
C SER A 307 33.85 -20.23 19.68
N THR A 308 34.35 -19.04 19.29
CA THR A 308 35.80 -18.75 19.28
C THR A 308 36.30 -18.40 20.67
N ALA A 309 35.52 -17.68 21.50
CA ALA A 309 35.90 -17.36 22.86
C ALA A 309 36.27 -18.64 23.65
N ARG A 310 35.51 -19.72 23.41
CA ARG A 310 35.70 -21.01 24.06
C ARG A 310 36.84 -21.85 23.48
N SER A 311 37.56 -21.31 22.51
CA SER A 311 38.63 -22.05 21.80
C SER A 311 39.78 -22.50 22.72
N ALA A 312 40.05 -21.81 23.83
CA ALA A 312 41.11 -22.14 24.76
C ALA A 312 40.88 -23.49 25.49
N GLU A 313 39.64 -23.75 25.95
CA GLU A 313 39.25 -25.03 26.56
C GLU A 313 39.32 -26.17 25.57
N ARG A 314 38.84 -25.92 24.32
CA ARG A 314 38.86 -26.94 23.26
C ARG A 314 40.24 -27.17 22.66
N ALA A 315 41.19 -26.24 22.84
CA ALA A 315 42.54 -26.39 22.34
C ALA A 315 43.20 -27.66 22.88
N ARG A 316 43.04 -27.98 24.16
CA ARG A 316 43.55 -29.22 24.75
C ARG A 316 42.99 -30.50 24.08
N GLU A 317 41.68 -30.54 23.89
CA GLU A 317 41.00 -31.63 23.19
C GLU A 317 41.52 -31.82 21.78
N VAL A 318 41.64 -30.71 21.02
CA VAL A 318 42.21 -30.70 19.64
C VAL A 318 43.66 -31.15 19.67
N GLY A 319 44.45 -30.70 20.64
CA GLY A 319 45.86 -31.08 20.79
C GLY A 319 46.04 -32.58 21.00
N VAL A 320 45.26 -33.17 21.90
CA VAL A 320 45.27 -34.63 22.19
C VAL A 320 44.84 -35.43 20.94
N ARG A 321 43.76 -35.03 20.28
CA ARG A 321 43.26 -35.74 19.07
C ARG A 321 44.27 -35.68 17.91
N LYS A 322 44.97 -34.56 17.75
CA LYS A 322 46.04 -34.43 16.73
C LYS A 322 47.27 -35.23 17.05
N SER A 323 47.64 -35.37 18.33
CA SER A 323 48.75 -36.23 18.75
C SER A 323 48.45 -37.71 18.53
N ILE A 324 47.18 -38.11 18.48
CA ILE A 324 46.70 -39.48 18.16
C ILE A 324 46.46 -39.67 16.63
N GLY A 325 46.76 -38.65 15.79
CA GLY A 325 46.71 -38.76 14.33
C GLY A 325 45.51 -38.16 13.62
N ALA A 326 44.62 -37.43 14.31
CA ALA A 326 43.51 -36.78 13.67
C ALA A 326 43.94 -35.66 12.67
N SER A 327 43.44 -35.70 11.43
CA SER A 327 43.71 -34.70 10.43
C SER A 327 42.97 -33.38 10.69
N ARG A 328 43.51 -32.26 10.15
CA ARG A 328 42.84 -30.93 10.26
C ARG A 328 41.45 -30.96 9.67
N TRP A 329 41.25 -31.63 8.54
CA TRP A 329 40.00 -31.76 7.84
C TRP A 329 38.91 -32.48 8.68
N GLN A 330 39.31 -33.58 9.34
CA GLN A 330 38.41 -34.34 10.20
C GLN A 330 37.91 -33.50 11.38
N LEU A 331 38.78 -32.71 12.01
CA LEU A 331 38.42 -31.82 13.08
C LEU A 331 37.52 -30.66 12.61
N SER A 332 37.87 -30.06 11.43
CA SER A 332 37.03 -29.01 10.85
C SER A 332 35.63 -29.51 10.53
N MET A 333 35.46 -30.69 9.92
CA MET A 333 34.18 -31.30 9.62
C MET A 333 33.38 -31.63 10.88
N GLN A 334 34.06 -32.01 11.96
CA GLN A 334 33.38 -32.22 13.25
C GLN A 334 32.80 -30.90 13.78
N PHE A 335 33.56 -29.79 13.79
CA PHE A 335 33.07 -28.50 14.28
C PHE A 335 31.97 -27.91 13.43
N ILE A 336 32.05 -28.07 12.08
CA ILE A 336 30.96 -27.68 11.17
C ILE A 336 29.71 -28.52 11.46
N GLY A 337 29.86 -29.84 11.69
CA GLY A 337 28.74 -30.71 12.06
C GLY A 337 28.08 -30.32 13.39
N GLU A 338 28.88 -29.93 14.41
CA GLU A 338 28.35 -29.38 15.65
C GLU A 338 27.55 -28.08 15.43
N SER A 339 28.05 -27.17 14.57
CA SER A 339 27.36 -25.93 14.24
C SER A 339 26.07 -26.16 13.46
N ILE A 340 26.06 -27.09 12.51
CA ILE A 340 24.86 -27.50 11.76
C ILE A 340 23.79 -28.08 12.73
N MET A 341 24.21 -28.91 13.68
CA MET A 341 23.30 -29.49 14.65
C MET A 341 22.66 -28.40 15.55
N MET A 342 23.46 -27.43 16.02
CA MET A 342 22.92 -26.29 16.76
C MET A 342 21.96 -25.45 15.93
N ALA A 343 22.27 -25.26 14.63
CA ALA A 343 21.38 -24.56 13.71
C ALA A 343 20.05 -25.27 13.51
N PHE A 344 20.01 -26.61 13.47
CA PHE A 344 18.77 -27.40 13.41
C PHE A 344 17.94 -27.27 14.69
N ILE A 345 18.59 -27.30 15.86
CA ILE A 345 17.89 -27.05 17.14
C ILE A 345 17.33 -25.63 17.15
N ALA A 346 18.11 -24.66 16.67
CA ALA A 346 17.67 -23.28 16.54
C ALA A 346 16.51 -23.13 15.56
N LEU A 347 16.51 -23.85 14.42
CA LEU A 347 15.40 -23.87 13.47
C LEU A 347 14.10 -24.37 14.13
N PHE A 348 14.19 -25.44 14.93
CA PHE A 348 13.02 -25.96 15.63
C PHE A 348 12.38 -24.87 16.52
N PHE A 349 13.18 -24.18 17.33
CA PHE A 349 12.67 -23.08 18.16
C PHE A 349 12.27 -21.85 17.32
N ALA A 350 12.96 -21.57 16.23
CA ALA A 350 12.59 -20.48 15.31
C ALA A 350 11.19 -20.70 14.70
N ILE A 351 10.86 -21.93 14.31
CA ILE A 351 9.53 -22.28 13.79
C ILE A 351 8.45 -22.06 14.86
N ILE A 352 8.73 -22.44 16.10
CA ILE A 352 7.81 -22.21 17.22
C ILE A 352 7.61 -20.71 17.43
N LEU A 353 8.69 -19.92 17.45
CA LEU A 353 8.63 -18.46 17.59
C LEU A 353 7.84 -17.82 16.45
N VAL A 354 8.09 -18.22 15.20
CA VAL A 354 7.33 -17.69 14.04
C VAL A 354 5.85 -17.99 14.23
N LYS A 355 5.45 -19.21 14.55
CA LYS A 355 4.04 -19.54 14.76
C LYS A 355 3.41 -18.79 15.92
N LEU A 356 4.13 -18.58 17.01
CA LEU A 356 3.65 -17.85 18.18
C LEU A 356 3.42 -16.37 17.86
N PHE A 357 4.33 -15.73 17.12
CA PHE A 357 4.26 -14.31 16.79
C PHE A 357 3.55 -14.01 15.47
N LEU A 358 3.17 -15.04 14.68
CA LEU A 358 2.51 -14.86 13.39
C LEU A 358 1.25 -14.00 13.49
N PRO A 359 0.31 -14.18 14.43
CA PRO A 359 -0.87 -13.32 14.53
C PRO A 359 -0.52 -11.85 14.83
N ALA A 360 0.53 -11.60 15.61
CA ALA A 360 1.00 -10.23 15.87
C ALA A 360 1.62 -9.60 14.62
N ILE A 361 2.35 -10.38 13.82
CA ILE A 361 2.94 -9.94 12.55
C ILE A 361 1.84 -9.65 11.52
N GLU A 362 0.80 -10.50 11.44
CA GLU A 362 -0.36 -10.28 10.58
C GLU A 362 -1.13 -9.02 10.94
N ASN A 363 -1.38 -8.82 12.24
CA ASN A 363 -2.02 -7.59 12.73
C ASN A 363 -1.19 -6.33 12.43
N LEU A 364 0.13 -6.42 12.55
CA LEU A 364 1.04 -5.31 12.29
C LEU A 364 1.13 -5.00 10.79
N SER A 365 1.27 -6.04 9.97
CA SER A 365 1.40 -5.90 8.51
C SER A 365 0.06 -5.72 7.80
N GLN A 366 -1.07 -6.06 8.46
CA GLN A 366 -2.40 -6.15 7.84
C GLN A 366 -2.42 -7.10 6.64
N ARG A 367 -1.61 -8.17 6.72
CA ARG A 367 -1.49 -9.21 5.71
C ARG A 367 -1.77 -10.57 6.36
N ASN A 368 -2.53 -11.42 5.68
CA ASN A 368 -2.67 -12.82 6.10
C ASN A 368 -1.47 -13.60 5.58
N LEU A 369 -0.54 -13.90 6.46
CA LEU A 369 0.69 -14.59 6.13
C LEU A 369 0.53 -16.10 6.40
N ASP A 370 0.38 -16.87 5.34
CA ASP A 370 0.38 -18.32 5.47
C ASP A 370 1.78 -18.85 5.77
N PHE A 371 1.87 -19.71 6.80
CA PHE A 371 3.08 -20.48 7.10
C PHE A 371 2.80 -21.98 6.99
N PRO A 372 2.60 -22.53 5.77
CA PRO A 372 2.17 -23.91 5.53
C PRO A 372 3.34 -24.88 5.61
N ILE A 373 3.97 -24.99 6.79
CA ILE A 373 5.20 -25.77 6.99
C ILE A 373 5.01 -27.26 6.72
N PHE A 374 3.79 -27.80 6.87
CA PHE A 374 3.54 -29.23 6.69
C PHE A 374 3.03 -29.59 5.29
N THR A 375 2.53 -28.64 4.53
CA THR A 375 1.93 -28.88 3.21
C THR A 375 2.80 -28.40 2.05
N ASN A 376 3.75 -27.51 2.31
CA ASN A 376 4.62 -26.93 1.28
C ASN A 376 6.04 -27.53 1.37
N TRP A 377 6.31 -28.61 0.61
CA TRP A 377 7.62 -29.26 0.57
C TRP A 377 8.75 -28.34 0.12
N LYS A 378 8.47 -27.34 -0.75
CA LYS A 378 9.47 -26.36 -1.21
C LYS A 378 9.91 -25.45 -0.06
N LEU A 379 8.98 -25.05 0.80
CA LEU A 379 9.28 -24.30 2.01
C LEU A 379 10.15 -25.12 2.97
N ILE A 380 9.80 -26.39 3.21
CA ILE A 380 10.59 -27.29 4.05
C ILE A 380 12.01 -27.40 3.51
N LEU A 381 12.17 -27.66 2.21
CA LEU A 381 13.48 -27.82 1.58
C LEU A 381 14.31 -26.53 1.66
N SER A 382 13.67 -25.36 1.49
CA SER A 382 14.36 -24.08 1.62
C SER A 382 14.82 -23.78 3.04
N LEU A 383 14.00 -24.12 4.05
CA LEU A 383 14.36 -24.00 5.47
C LEU A 383 15.50 -24.93 5.85
N LEU A 384 15.46 -26.20 5.42
CA LEU A 384 16.53 -27.14 5.67
C LEU A 384 17.84 -26.73 4.98
N GLY A 385 17.77 -26.36 3.71
CA GLY A 385 18.93 -25.89 2.94
C GLY A 385 19.54 -24.61 3.52
N GLY A 386 18.69 -23.66 3.88
CA GLY A 386 19.11 -22.41 4.54
C GLY A 386 19.76 -22.68 5.90
N THR A 387 19.24 -23.64 6.69
CA THR A 387 19.79 -24.01 7.99
C THR A 387 21.16 -24.69 7.86
N ILE A 388 21.33 -25.55 6.86
CA ILE A 388 22.63 -26.16 6.56
C ILE A 388 23.63 -25.07 6.16
N GLY A 389 23.24 -24.18 5.24
CA GLY A 389 24.06 -23.06 4.83
C GLY A 389 24.47 -22.17 6.01
N LEU A 390 23.53 -21.83 6.88
CA LEU A 390 23.78 -21.05 8.10
C LEU A 390 24.74 -21.76 9.05
N GLY A 391 24.53 -23.07 9.31
CA GLY A 391 25.41 -23.89 10.15
C GLY A 391 26.84 -23.96 9.61
N VAL A 392 26.99 -24.09 8.28
CA VAL A 392 28.30 -24.06 7.61
C VAL A 392 28.97 -22.69 7.78
N ILE A 393 28.28 -21.58 7.44
CA ILE A 393 28.82 -20.23 7.54
C ILE A 393 29.24 -19.91 8.98
N SER A 394 28.37 -20.19 9.95
CA SER A 394 28.65 -19.94 11.38
C SER A 394 29.76 -20.82 11.92
N GLY A 395 29.91 -22.06 11.42
CA GLY A 395 30.91 -23.03 11.85
C GLY A 395 32.26 -22.91 11.14
N LEU A 396 32.29 -22.26 9.96
CA LEU A 396 33.50 -22.24 9.13
C LEU A 396 34.70 -21.59 9.82
N TYR A 397 34.51 -20.37 10.35
CA TYR A 397 35.59 -19.65 11.02
C TYR A 397 36.06 -20.35 12.30
N PRO A 398 35.19 -20.74 13.24
CA PRO A 398 35.62 -21.50 14.43
C PRO A 398 36.33 -22.80 14.06
N SER A 399 35.88 -23.51 13.04
CA SER A 399 36.47 -24.80 12.60
C SER A 399 37.91 -24.65 12.08
N VAL A 400 38.12 -23.66 11.19
CA VAL A 400 39.45 -23.36 10.66
C VAL A 400 40.37 -22.87 11.76
N TYR A 401 39.88 -22.02 12.65
CA TYR A 401 40.64 -21.48 13.77
C TYR A 401 41.11 -22.59 14.75
N LEU A 402 40.17 -23.40 15.23
CA LEU A 402 40.48 -24.50 16.17
C LEU A 402 41.35 -25.59 15.54
N SER A 403 41.09 -25.94 14.29
CA SER A 403 41.88 -26.95 13.60
C SER A 403 43.34 -26.49 13.26
N SER A 404 43.65 -25.21 13.40
CA SER A 404 44.99 -24.66 13.13
C SER A 404 45.97 -24.83 14.30
N PHE A 405 45.53 -25.17 15.51
CA PHE A 405 46.38 -25.29 16.70
C PHE A 405 47.44 -26.38 16.57
N LYS A 406 48.71 -26.06 16.98
CA LYS A 406 49.83 -26.99 16.99
C LYS A 406 49.84 -27.76 18.32
N PRO A 407 49.85 -29.12 18.33
CA PRO A 407 49.76 -29.93 19.56
C PRO A 407 50.81 -29.57 20.62
N VAL A 408 52.05 -29.42 20.17
CA VAL A 408 53.18 -29.12 21.07
C VAL A 408 53.03 -27.82 21.88
N LYS A 409 52.48 -26.76 21.29
CA LYS A 409 52.28 -25.48 21.97
C LYS A 409 51.13 -25.54 22.95
N VAL A 410 50.12 -26.31 22.63
CA VAL A 410 48.88 -26.44 23.45
C VAL A 410 49.14 -27.31 24.69
N LEU A 411 49.86 -28.41 24.54
CA LEU A 411 50.16 -29.37 25.61
C LEU A 411 51.22 -28.83 26.61
N LYS A 412 52.14 -27.94 26.18
CA LYS A 412 53.13 -27.27 27.02
C LYS A 412 52.61 -26.09 27.84
N GLY A 413 51.28 -25.82 27.79
CA GLY A 413 50.69 -24.73 28.56
C GLY A 413 50.94 -23.31 28.03
N SER A 414 51.75 -23.16 26.94
CA SER A 414 52.08 -21.87 26.33
C SER A 414 51.06 -21.42 25.24
N ALA A 415 49.80 -21.81 25.37
CA ALA A 415 48.74 -21.31 24.52
C ALA A 415 48.32 -19.86 24.91
N GLN A 416 49.33 -18.97 25.06
CA GLN A 416 49.06 -17.55 25.08
C GLN A 416 48.51 -17.15 23.71
N THR A 417 47.28 -16.67 23.70
CA THR A 417 46.58 -16.10 22.56
C THR A 417 47.37 -14.93 22.01
N GLY A 418 48.16 -15.17 20.94
CA GLY A 418 48.95 -14.12 20.31
C GLY A 418 48.09 -12.94 19.88
N ARG A 419 48.60 -11.73 20.04
CA ARG A 419 47.97 -10.42 19.74
C ARG A 419 47.32 -10.35 18.34
N SER A 420 47.87 -11.11 17.38
CA SER A 420 47.36 -11.19 15.98
C SER A 420 46.01 -11.93 15.84
N LYS A 421 45.62 -12.77 16.80
CA LYS A 421 44.40 -13.63 16.71
C LYS A 421 43.16 -12.99 17.29
N SER A 422 43.30 -11.86 17.95
CA SER A 422 42.19 -11.03 18.48
C SER A 422 41.56 -10.11 17.42
N VAL A 423 42.29 -9.81 16.33
CA VAL A 423 41.91 -8.80 15.34
C VAL A 423 40.59 -9.18 14.64
N LEU A 424 40.45 -10.40 14.14
CA LEU A 424 39.22 -10.79 13.40
C LEU A 424 38.00 -10.83 14.31
N ARG A 425 38.14 -11.32 15.54
CA ARG A 425 37.04 -11.27 16.53
C ARG A 425 36.64 -9.83 16.84
N ASN A 426 37.60 -8.92 17.00
CA ASN A 426 37.33 -7.52 17.24
C ASN A 426 36.63 -6.87 16.02
N VAL A 427 37.06 -7.19 14.80
CA VAL A 427 36.38 -6.74 13.57
C VAL A 427 34.95 -7.26 13.52
N LEU A 428 34.70 -8.54 13.81
CA LEU A 428 33.35 -9.10 13.85
C LEU A 428 32.44 -8.41 14.88
N VAL A 429 32.98 -8.16 16.10
CA VAL A 429 32.24 -7.44 17.15
C VAL A 429 31.96 -6.00 16.71
N VAL A 430 32.96 -5.30 16.15
CA VAL A 430 32.74 -3.93 15.66
C VAL A 430 31.71 -3.91 14.53
N THR A 431 31.78 -4.84 13.57
CA THR A 431 30.80 -4.95 12.47
C THR A 431 29.39 -5.22 13.01
N GLN A 432 29.25 -6.10 14.00
CA GLN A 432 27.96 -6.40 14.64
C GLN A 432 27.34 -5.15 15.31
N PHE A 433 28.13 -4.43 16.11
CA PHE A 433 27.62 -3.20 16.74
C PHE A 433 27.41 -2.07 15.75
N ALA A 434 28.29 -1.92 14.75
CA ALA A 434 28.09 -0.94 13.69
C ALA A 434 26.80 -1.19 12.91
N SER A 435 26.48 -2.44 12.61
CA SER A 435 25.22 -2.82 11.95
C SER A 435 24.01 -2.53 12.84
N ALA A 436 24.07 -2.84 14.15
CA ALA A 436 23.00 -2.55 15.08
C ALA A 436 22.78 -1.03 15.24
N ILE A 437 23.84 -0.26 15.38
CA ILE A 437 23.81 1.21 15.46
C ILE A 437 23.23 1.80 14.18
N PHE A 438 23.65 1.31 13.02
CA PHE A 438 23.09 1.74 11.73
C PHE A 438 21.57 1.53 11.68
N LEU A 439 21.08 0.35 12.09
CA LEU A 439 19.64 0.07 12.14
C LEU A 439 18.90 1.01 13.11
N ILE A 440 19.49 1.32 14.29
CA ILE A 440 18.91 2.26 15.24
C ILE A 440 18.79 3.66 14.63
N ILE A 441 19.86 4.13 14.01
CA ILE A 441 19.91 5.46 13.37
C ILE A 441 18.87 5.52 12.25
N ALA A 442 18.88 4.54 11.33
CA ALA A 442 17.94 4.48 10.21
C ALA A 442 16.48 4.47 10.69
N THR A 443 16.16 3.67 11.71
CA THR A 443 14.82 3.60 12.32
C THR A 443 14.44 4.93 12.97
N THR A 444 15.36 5.56 13.70
CA THR A 444 15.11 6.86 14.36
C THR A 444 14.80 7.94 13.33
N PHE A 445 15.55 8.00 12.24
CA PHE A 445 15.28 8.94 11.15
C PHE A 445 13.94 8.66 10.47
N ALA A 446 13.60 7.41 10.19
CA ALA A 446 12.31 7.03 9.60
C ALA A 446 11.14 7.43 10.50
N LEU A 447 11.23 7.17 11.82
CA LEU A 447 10.21 7.56 12.79
C LEU A 447 10.08 9.10 12.90
N ARG A 448 11.20 9.82 12.92
CA ARG A 448 11.20 11.29 12.94
C ARG A 448 10.57 11.87 11.68
N GLN A 449 10.90 11.32 10.51
CA GLN A 449 10.30 11.72 9.24
C GLN A 449 8.79 11.49 9.24
N LEU A 450 8.35 10.32 9.68
CA LEU A 450 6.93 10.00 9.80
C LEU A 450 6.19 10.94 10.77
N ASN A 451 6.77 11.20 11.93
CA ASN A 451 6.21 12.15 12.89
C ASN A 451 6.16 13.57 12.34
N PHE A 452 7.19 13.99 11.60
CA PHE A 452 7.16 15.27 10.90
C PHE A 452 6.00 15.34 9.91
N MET A 453 5.81 14.32 9.08
CA MET A 453 4.72 14.26 8.10
C MET A 453 3.33 14.26 8.76
N LYS A 454 3.16 13.53 9.87
CA LYS A 454 1.88 13.49 10.60
C LYS A 454 1.53 14.79 11.32
N ASN A 455 2.53 15.50 11.83
CA ASN A 455 2.34 16.67 12.70
C ASN A 455 2.56 18.01 11.99
N ARG A 456 3.02 18.00 10.73
CA ARG A 456 3.18 19.23 9.97
C ARG A 456 1.82 19.90 9.76
N ALA A 457 1.78 21.21 9.94
CA ALA A 457 0.59 22.00 9.64
C ALA A 457 0.20 21.82 8.17
N THR A 458 -1.02 21.36 7.94
CA THR A 458 -1.54 21.13 6.59
C THR A 458 -1.99 22.40 5.90
N GLY A 459 -2.10 23.52 6.64
CA GLY A 459 -2.64 24.79 6.15
C GLY A 459 -4.15 24.93 6.33
N PHE A 460 -4.79 23.92 6.99
CA PHE A 460 -6.21 23.96 7.33
C PHE A 460 -6.45 23.23 8.67
N ASP A 461 -7.59 23.53 9.29
CA ASP A 461 -8.01 22.94 10.57
C ASP A 461 -8.75 21.62 10.34
N ARG A 462 -8.19 20.50 10.83
CA ARG A 462 -8.76 19.16 10.73
C ARG A 462 -9.30 18.61 12.05
N GLU A 463 -9.00 19.29 13.16
CA GLU A 463 -9.38 18.81 14.49
C GLU A 463 -10.88 18.80 14.69
N GLN A 464 -11.40 17.77 15.34
CA GLN A 464 -12.84 17.65 15.68
C GLN A 464 -13.79 17.75 14.48
N VAL A 465 -13.35 17.41 13.27
CA VAL A 465 -14.16 17.35 12.06
C VAL A 465 -14.60 15.92 11.80
N VAL A 466 -15.91 15.73 11.74
CA VAL A 466 -16.56 14.44 11.43
C VAL A 466 -17.05 14.46 9.99
N ASN A 467 -16.57 13.55 9.16
CA ASN A 467 -16.98 13.36 7.78
C ASN A 467 -18.08 12.29 7.68
N ILE A 468 -19.19 12.63 7.05
CA ILE A 468 -20.35 11.78 6.85
C ILE A 468 -20.58 11.65 5.34
N PRO A 469 -20.62 10.44 4.77
CA PRO A 469 -20.89 10.26 3.35
C PRO A 469 -22.31 10.69 3.00
N LEU A 470 -22.43 11.50 1.94
CA LEU A 470 -23.68 11.89 1.31
C LEU A 470 -23.84 11.07 0.03
N ASN A 471 -24.74 10.10 0.05
CA ASN A 471 -25.03 9.22 -1.07
C ASN A 471 -26.51 8.83 -1.06
N GLN A 472 -26.98 8.14 -2.08
CA GLN A 472 -28.32 7.55 -2.11
C GLN A 472 -29.47 8.58 -1.91
N GLY A 473 -29.29 9.79 -2.45
CA GLY A 473 -30.28 10.88 -2.29
C GLY A 473 -30.17 11.67 -0.99
N THR A 474 -29.22 11.33 -0.09
CA THR A 474 -28.95 12.14 1.11
C THR A 474 -28.29 13.47 0.77
N ASP A 475 -27.56 13.54 -0.35
CA ASP A 475 -27.02 14.77 -0.93
C ASP A 475 -28.09 15.83 -1.17
N ARG A 476 -29.26 15.42 -1.67
CA ARG A 476 -30.42 16.33 -1.89
C ARG A 476 -30.99 16.89 -0.60
N LYS A 477 -30.77 16.22 0.54
CA LYS A 477 -31.22 16.63 1.87
C LYS A 477 -30.14 17.39 2.66
N TYR A 478 -29.00 17.67 2.06
CA TYR A 478 -27.88 18.32 2.72
C TYR A 478 -28.26 19.64 3.40
N GLN A 479 -28.99 20.53 2.72
CA GLN A 479 -29.38 21.81 3.30
C GLN A 479 -30.30 21.66 4.54
N LEU A 480 -31.19 20.68 4.52
CA LEU A 480 -32.03 20.37 5.67
C LEU A 480 -31.18 19.82 6.84
N LEU A 481 -30.26 18.88 6.54
CA LEU A 481 -29.31 18.35 7.53
C LEU A 481 -28.47 19.45 8.16
N LYS A 482 -27.91 20.35 7.34
CA LYS A 482 -27.11 21.48 7.80
C LYS A 482 -27.89 22.39 8.74
N LYS A 483 -29.10 22.76 8.35
CA LYS A 483 -29.97 23.62 9.16
C LYS A 483 -30.31 22.98 10.52
N GLU A 484 -30.70 21.70 10.56
CA GLU A 484 -31.03 20.99 11.79
C GLU A 484 -29.79 20.81 12.69
N LEU A 485 -28.67 20.43 12.13
CA LEU A 485 -27.43 20.22 12.89
C LEU A 485 -26.93 21.50 13.58
N LEU A 486 -27.02 22.63 12.90
CA LEU A 486 -26.58 23.94 13.45
C LEU A 486 -27.50 24.50 14.56
N GLN A 487 -28.66 23.87 14.85
CA GLN A 487 -29.53 24.31 15.96
C GLN A 487 -28.95 23.98 17.34
N ASN A 488 -27.96 23.08 17.43
CA ASN A 488 -27.38 22.66 18.70
C ASN A 488 -25.92 23.14 18.82
N SER A 489 -25.58 23.74 19.96
CA SER A 489 -24.24 24.26 20.28
C SER A 489 -23.13 23.20 20.33
N LEU A 490 -23.48 21.90 20.28
CA LEU A 490 -22.54 20.81 20.12
C LEU A 490 -21.90 20.78 18.72
N VAL A 491 -22.53 21.43 17.74
CA VAL A 491 -22.07 21.55 16.35
C VAL A 491 -21.70 23.01 16.10
N SER A 492 -20.43 23.27 15.84
CA SER A 492 -19.92 24.62 15.59
C SER A 492 -19.89 25.02 14.12
N GLY A 493 -20.02 24.06 13.19
CA GLY A 493 -20.06 24.32 11.76
C GLY A 493 -20.41 23.08 10.95
N VAL A 494 -21.04 23.29 9.80
CA VAL A 494 -21.37 22.24 8.84
C VAL A 494 -21.07 22.74 7.44
N THR A 495 -20.33 21.96 6.66
CA THR A 495 -20.04 22.21 5.25
C THR A 495 -20.12 20.93 4.46
N ALA A 496 -20.09 21.01 3.13
CA ALA A 496 -20.02 19.83 2.28
C ALA A 496 -19.10 20.03 1.09
N SER A 497 -18.57 18.93 0.60
CA SER A 497 -17.68 18.89 -0.56
C SER A 497 -17.91 17.64 -1.41
N GLN A 498 -17.36 17.65 -2.62
CA GLN A 498 -17.35 16.44 -3.45
C GLN A 498 -16.45 15.37 -2.85
N ASP A 499 -15.27 15.75 -2.38
CA ASP A 499 -14.25 14.85 -1.85
C ASP A 499 -13.71 15.34 -0.49
N VAL A 500 -12.98 14.46 0.20
CA VAL A 500 -12.34 14.74 1.48
C VAL A 500 -10.89 15.16 1.26
N LEU A 501 -10.42 16.21 1.94
CA LEU A 501 -9.01 16.59 1.96
C LEU A 501 -8.14 15.41 2.44
N GLY A 502 -6.98 15.24 1.82
CA GLY A 502 -6.10 14.09 2.04
C GLY A 502 -6.39 12.90 1.13
N SER A 503 -7.49 12.93 0.36
CA SER A 503 -7.76 11.98 -0.72
C SER A 503 -7.15 12.44 -2.04
N HIS A 504 -7.07 11.53 -3.02
CA HIS A 504 -6.81 11.94 -4.40
C HIS A 504 -8.03 12.72 -4.92
N LEU A 505 -7.81 13.98 -5.25
CA LEU A 505 -8.84 14.86 -5.81
C LEU A 505 -8.82 14.78 -7.32
N ASP A 506 -10.00 14.96 -7.94
CA ASP A 506 -10.15 14.97 -9.38
C ASP A 506 -9.43 16.16 -10.04
N GLN A 507 -8.96 15.96 -11.26
CA GLN A 507 -8.46 17.03 -12.10
C GLN A 507 -9.45 17.36 -13.21
N SER A 508 -9.51 18.61 -13.62
CA SER A 508 -10.35 19.08 -14.71
C SER A 508 -9.65 20.12 -15.56
N GLY A 509 -9.97 20.10 -16.85
CA GLY A 509 -9.70 21.22 -17.73
C GLY A 509 -10.48 22.45 -17.27
N ILE A 510 -9.88 23.62 -17.33
CA ILE A 510 -10.45 24.89 -16.90
C ILE A 510 -9.92 26.02 -17.80
N GLY A 511 -10.79 26.93 -18.23
CA GLY A 511 -10.43 28.07 -19.03
C GLY A 511 -10.10 29.29 -18.19
N PHE A 512 -9.12 30.07 -18.61
CA PHE A 512 -8.73 31.34 -18.03
C PHE A 512 -8.58 32.41 -19.11
N LYS A 513 -9.18 33.57 -18.86
CA LYS A 513 -9.02 34.76 -19.71
C LYS A 513 -8.52 35.95 -18.86
N GLY A 514 -7.23 36.19 -18.95
CA GLY A 514 -6.60 37.39 -18.43
C GLY A 514 -6.58 38.52 -19.46
N ASP A 515 -5.49 39.30 -19.48
CA ASP A 515 -5.30 40.37 -20.45
C ASP A 515 -4.78 39.86 -21.81
N GLY A 516 -4.34 38.63 -21.87
CA GLY A 516 -3.86 37.91 -23.06
C GLY A 516 -4.93 37.02 -23.74
N PRO A 517 -4.53 36.09 -24.61
CA PRO A 517 -5.42 35.09 -25.19
C PRO A 517 -6.02 34.18 -24.11
N GLU A 518 -7.13 33.54 -24.45
CA GLU A 518 -7.70 32.50 -23.57
C GLU A 518 -6.76 31.30 -23.47
N ARG A 519 -6.54 30.82 -22.24
CA ARG A 519 -5.70 29.67 -21.95
C ARG A 519 -6.59 28.56 -21.41
N GLN A 520 -6.34 27.33 -21.86
CA GLN A 520 -6.92 26.10 -21.30
C GLN A 520 -5.91 25.43 -20.41
N LEU A 521 -6.25 25.23 -19.16
CA LEU A 521 -5.38 24.69 -18.12
C LEU A 521 -5.99 23.42 -17.53
N THR A 522 -5.18 22.54 -16.97
CA THR A 522 -5.66 21.44 -16.13
C THR A 522 -5.19 21.67 -14.71
N SER A 523 -6.10 21.57 -13.77
CA SER A 523 -5.83 21.81 -12.35
C SER A 523 -6.69 20.90 -11.48
N THR A 524 -6.26 20.68 -10.25
CA THR A 524 -7.04 19.93 -9.26
C THR A 524 -8.33 20.68 -8.94
N ARG A 525 -9.43 19.95 -8.93
CA ARG A 525 -10.78 20.48 -8.74
C ARG A 525 -11.35 20.04 -7.40
N LEU A 526 -11.97 20.93 -6.67
CA LEU A 526 -12.77 20.62 -5.50
C LEU A 526 -14.08 21.39 -5.51
N ILE A 527 -15.20 20.69 -5.54
CA ILE A 527 -16.53 21.28 -5.39
C ILE A 527 -16.84 21.38 -3.91
N VAL A 528 -17.23 22.56 -3.46
CA VAL A 528 -17.47 22.89 -2.06
C VAL A 528 -18.73 23.75 -1.88
N ASP A 529 -19.26 23.81 -0.67
CA ASP A 529 -20.24 24.83 -0.32
C ASP A 529 -19.57 26.12 0.19
N ALA A 530 -20.36 27.18 0.37
CA ALA A 530 -19.84 28.51 0.72
C ALA A 530 -19.13 28.55 2.09
N ASP A 531 -19.47 27.66 3.03
CA ASP A 531 -18.89 27.64 4.38
C ASP A 531 -17.60 26.82 4.48
N TYR A 532 -17.14 26.25 3.37
CA TYR A 532 -16.01 25.30 3.38
C TYR A 532 -14.71 25.92 3.90
N LEU A 533 -14.31 27.09 3.38
CA LEU A 533 -13.09 27.77 3.79
C LEU A 533 -13.17 28.17 5.27
N ASN A 534 -14.35 28.64 5.72
CA ASN A 534 -14.55 29.06 7.11
C ASN A 534 -14.43 27.88 8.08
N LEU A 535 -15.06 26.73 7.78
CA LEU A 535 -15.02 25.54 8.65
C LEU A 535 -13.58 25.00 8.79
N TYR A 536 -12.86 24.92 7.67
CA TYR A 536 -11.49 24.44 7.65
C TYR A 536 -10.44 25.50 7.94
N LYS A 537 -10.87 26.77 8.19
CA LYS A 537 -9.98 27.93 8.41
C LYS A 537 -8.91 28.09 7.33
N ILE A 538 -9.26 27.80 6.07
CA ILE A 538 -8.37 28.02 4.93
C ILE A 538 -8.24 29.53 4.74
N GLN A 539 -7.02 30.03 4.81
CA GLN A 539 -6.76 31.48 4.71
C GLN A 539 -6.76 31.92 3.24
N LEU A 540 -7.33 33.08 2.99
CA LEU A 540 -7.19 33.80 1.72
C LEU A 540 -5.91 34.64 1.73
N ALA A 541 -5.19 34.64 0.62
CA ALA A 541 -4.11 35.53 0.37
C ALA A 541 -4.66 36.87 -0.20
N GLU A 542 -5.68 36.77 -1.06
CA GLU A 542 -6.33 37.91 -1.71
C GLU A 542 -7.81 37.62 -1.99
N GLY A 543 -8.62 38.69 -2.14
CA GLY A 543 -10.01 38.59 -2.52
C GLY A 543 -10.96 38.22 -1.37
N LYS A 544 -12.06 37.56 -1.69
CA LYS A 544 -13.13 37.20 -0.75
C LYS A 544 -13.54 35.73 -0.86
N ASN A 545 -14.21 35.21 0.20
CA ASN A 545 -14.85 33.89 0.18
C ASN A 545 -16.06 33.86 -0.76
N PHE A 546 -16.56 32.67 -1.04
CA PHE A 546 -17.79 32.45 -1.81
C PHE A 546 -18.96 33.24 -1.24
N SER A 547 -19.78 33.76 -2.13
CA SER A 547 -21.06 34.35 -1.75
C SER A 547 -22.02 33.28 -1.26
N PRO A 548 -22.75 33.52 -0.17
CA PRO A 548 -23.82 32.60 0.26
C PRO A 548 -25.02 32.62 -0.69
N ASP A 549 -25.05 33.55 -1.64
CA ASP A 549 -26.14 33.68 -2.61
C ASP A 549 -26.11 32.53 -3.62
N SER A 550 -27.23 31.83 -3.76
CA SER A 550 -27.41 30.73 -4.72
C SER A 550 -27.29 31.17 -6.19
N SER A 551 -27.46 32.47 -6.50
CA SER A 551 -27.29 32.99 -7.86
C SER A 551 -25.84 32.95 -8.35
N ALA A 552 -24.87 32.94 -7.43
CA ALA A 552 -23.44 32.83 -7.74
C ALA A 552 -22.99 31.38 -7.99
N ASN A 553 -23.91 30.41 -7.83
CA ASN A 553 -23.61 28.98 -7.91
C ASN A 553 -22.97 28.62 -9.28
N GLY A 554 -21.72 28.09 -9.25
CA GLY A 554 -20.93 27.76 -10.44
C GLY A 554 -20.27 28.92 -11.15
N ARG A 555 -20.35 30.16 -10.63
CA ARG A 555 -19.76 31.35 -11.25
C ARG A 555 -18.63 31.99 -10.45
N GLU A 556 -18.44 31.58 -9.21
CA GLU A 556 -17.35 32.03 -8.36
C GLU A 556 -16.31 30.91 -8.19
N TYR A 557 -15.05 31.29 -8.38
CA TYR A 557 -13.91 30.39 -8.26
C TYR A 557 -12.90 30.96 -7.28
N ILE A 558 -12.38 30.11 -6.39
CA ILE A 558 -11.24 30.39 -5.53
C ILE A 558 -10.10 29.48 -5.97
N ILE A 559 -8.95 30.06 -6.27
CA ILE A 559 -7.74 29.35 -6.70
C ILE A 559 -6.72 29.35 -5.57
N ASN A 560 -5.77 28.42 -5.58
CA ASN A 560 -4.65 28.49 -4.64
C ASN A 560 -3.48 29.32 -5.19
N GLU A 561 -2.51 29.70 -4.33
CA GLU A 561 -1.34 30.48 -4.73
C GLU A 561 -0.53 29.80 -5.84
N SER A 562 -0.43 28.47 -5.84
CA SER A 562 0.27 27.72 -6.88
C SER A 562 -0.38 27.93 -8.26
N LEU A 563 -1.71 27.92 -8.36
CA LEU A 563 -2.41 28.21 -9.60
C LEU A 563 -2.30 29.69 -9.95
N ALA A 564 -2.41 30.58 -8.96
CA ALA A 564 -2.22 32.04 -9.20
C ALA A 564 -0.86 32.33 -9.79
N LYS A 565 0.22 31.73 -9.29
CA LYS A 565 1.58 31.85 -9.83
C LYS A 565 1.67 31.35 -11.28
N GLU A 566 1.01 30.22 -11.58
CA GLU A 566 0.98 29.69 -12.95
C GLU A 566 0.22 30.59 -13.91
N LEU A 567 -0.87 31.19 -13.46
CA LEU A 567 -1.62 32.18 -14.29
C LEU A 567 -0.82 33.45 -14.58
N LEU A 568 0.04 33.85 -13.64
CA LEU A 568 0.88 35.06 -13.73
C LEU A 568 2.29 34.80 -14.27
N LYS A 569 2.62 33.57 -14.70
CA LYS A 569 4.00 33.24 -15.10
C LYS A 569 4.60 34.15 -16.17
N ASP A 570 3.76 34.67 -17.05
CA ASP A 570 4.17 35.58 -18.12
C ASP A 570 4.20 37.07 -17.68
N ASN A 571 3.71 37.39 -16.47
CA ASN A 571 3.70 38.72 -15.87
C ASN A 571 4.12 38.68 -14.39
N THR A 572 5.40 38.44 -14.14
CA THR A 572 5.97 38.31 -12.79
C THR A 572 5.91 39.55 -11.91
N LYS A 573 5.51 40.71 -12.47
CA LYS A 573 5.32 41.97 -11.73
C LYS A 573 3.90 42.15 -11.21
N ALA A 574 2.93 41.36 -11.69
CA ALA A 574 1.55 41.42 -11.22
C ALA A 574 1.42 40.66 -9.90
N ASP A 575 0.67 41.20 -8.97
CA ASP A 575 0.29 40.53 -7.73
C ASP A 575 -1.03 39.73 -7.89
N PHE A 576 -1.40 38.99 -6.88
CA PHE A 576 -2.62 38.16 -6.93
C PHE A 576 -3.90 38.98 -7.03
N THR A 577 -3.90 40.25 -6.62
CA THR A 577 -5.04 41.15 -6.73
C THR A 577 -5.46 41.34 -8.19
N SER A 578 -4.48 41.34 -9.13
CA SER A 578 -4.74 41.45 -10.57
C SER A 578 -5.56 40.31 -11.17
N LEU A 579 -5.67 39.16 -10.48
CA LEU A 579 -6.46 38.00 -10.90
C LEU A 579 -7.93 38.13 -10.48
N ILE A 580 -8.23 38.93 -9.45
CA ILE A 580 -9.60 39.04 -8.94
C ILE A 580 -10.50 39.70 -10.01
N GLY A 581 -11.64 39.05 -10.28
CA GLY A 581 -12.60 39.46 -11.30
C GLY A 581 -12.26 38.97 -12.73
N LYS A 582 -11.07 38.40 -12.97
CA LYS A 582 -10.74 37.83 -14.28
C LYS A 582 -11.62 36.60 -14.57
N ARG A 583 -11.98 36.41 -15.84
CA ARG A 583 -12.83 35.32 -16.30
C ARG A 583 -12.13 33.97 -16.12
N PHE A 584 -12.81 33.08 -15.48
CA PHE A 584 -12.32 31.74 -15.15
C PHE A 584 -13.49 30.75 -15.07
N GLY A 585 -13.27 29.51 -15.45
CA GLY A 585 -14.31 28.50 -15.30
C GLY A 585 -14.55 27.69 -16.57
N PHE A 586 -15.64 26.97 -16.55
CA PHE A 586 -16.15 26.20 -17.69
C PHE A 586 -17.65 25.97 -17.53
N ASP A 587 -18.34 25.76 -18.65
CA ASP A 587 -19.70 25.23 -18.69
C ASP A 587 -19.74 23.98 -19.58
N SER A 588 -20.93 23.42 -19.79
CA SER A 588 -21.14 22.27 -20.68
C SER A 588 -20.84 22.55 -22.15
N SER A 589 -20.77 23.83 -22.54
CA SER A 589 -20.40 24.26 -23.89
C SER A 589 -18.91 24.66 -24.02
N GLY A 590 -18.15 24.60 -22.93
CA GLY A 590 -16.75 25.03 -22.87
C GLY A 590 -16.57 26.53 -22.77
N GLN A 591 -17.62 27.29 -22.48
CA GLN A 591 -17.52 28.78 -22.32
C GLN A 591 -17.09 29.13 -20.90
N LEU A 592 -16.34 30.25 -20.78
CA LEU A 592 -15.92 30.80 -19.50
C LEU A 592 -17.10 31.49 -18.80
N VAL A 593 -17.72 30.81 -17.82
CA VAL A 593 -18.98 31.29 -17.20
C VAL A 593 -18.78 32.00 -15.87
N GLY A 594 -17.57 31.99 -15.29
CA GLY A 594 -17.32 32.53 -13.96
C GLY A 594 -16.12 33.47 -13.89
N GLN A 595 -15.76 33.80 -12.65
CA GLN A 595 -14.64 34.70 -12.34
C GLN A 595 -13.91 34.22 -11.08
N ILE A 596 -12.63 34.60 -10.98
CA ILE A 596 -11.85 34.41 -9.75
C ILE A 596 -12.32 35.42 -8.73
N VAL A 597 -12.80 34.98 -7.55
CA VAL A 597 -13.23 35.85 -6.46
C VAL A 597 -12.24 35.88 -5.31
N GLY A 598 -11.34 34.92 -5.22
CA GLY A 598 -10.33 34.85 -4.18
C GLY A 598 -9.13 33.97 -4.55
N VAL A 599 -8.02 34.23 -3.89
CA VAL A 599 -6.82 33.40 -3.92
C VAL A 599 -6.57 32.88 -2.51
N ALA A 600 -6.67 31.56 -2.33
CA ALA A 600 -6.37 30.88 -1.07
C ALA A 600 -4.86 30.65 -0.93
N LYS A 601 -4.32 30.81 0.28
CA LYS A 601 -2.95 30.39 0.55
C LYS A 601 -2.78 28.91 0.23
N ASP A 602 -1.58 28.53 -0.18
CA ASP A 602 -1.26 27.14 -0.46
C ASP A 602 -1.44 26.27 0.81
N PHE A 603 -2.14 25.17 0.67
CA PHE A 603 -2.35 24.18 1.74
C PHE A 603 -2.19 22.75 1.20
N ASN A 604 -1.82 21.82 2.08
CA ASN A 604 -1.57 20.43 1.69
C ASN A 604 -2.90 19.65 1.62
N PHE A 605 -3.61 19.78 0.52
CA PHE A 605 -4.88 19.11 0.28
C PHE A 605 -4.72 17.61 -0.08
N ASN A 606 -3.53 17.21 -0.50
CA ASN A 606 -3.12 15.81 -0.73
C ASN A 606 -2.17 15.33 0.37
N SER A 607 -1.70 14.09 0.24
CA SER A 607 -0.61 13.56 1.07
C SER A 607 0.66 14.40 0.91
N LEU A 608 1.43 14.54 1.99
CA LEU A 608 2.76 15.21 1.98
C LEU A 608 3.83 14.49 1.13
N HIS A 609 3.52 13.35 0.56
CA HIS A 609 4.35 12.71 -0.47
C HIS A 609 4.33 13.48 -1.79
N HIS A 610 3.32 14.33 -2.02
CA HIS A 610 3.17 15.15 -3.21
C HIS A 610 3.50 16.60 -2.92
N LYS A 611 4.02 17.28 -3.94
CA LYS A 611 4.11 18.74 -3.92
C LYS A 611 2.71 19.34 -3.92
N ILE A 612 2.55 20.57 -3.43
CA ILE A 612 1.29 21.29 -3.56
C ILE A 612 1.07 21.56 -5.05
N GLU A 613 -0.02 21.04 -5.57
CA GLU A 613 -0.43 21.20 -6.97
C GLU A 613 -1.30 22.43 -7.14
N THR A 614 -1.51 22.84 -8.40
CA THR A 614 -2.49 23.85 -8.74
C THR A 614 -3.89 23.36 -8.38
N MET A 615 -4.71 24.22 -7.78
CA MET A 615 -6.06 23.88 -7.36
C MET A 615 -7.02 25.02 -7.58
N PHE A 616 -8.26 24.68 -7.96
CA PHE A 616 -9.40 25.58 -7.89
C PHE A 616 -10.56 24.95 -7.14
N MET A 617 -11.27 25.80 -6.41
CA MET A 617 -12.50 25.45 -5.70
C MET A 617 -13.65 26.27 -6.30
N PHE A 618 -14.84 25.68 -6.32
CA PHE A 618 -16.03 26.39 -6.77
C PHE A 618 -17.30 25.80 -6.12
N ASN A 619 -18.30 26.65 -5.99
CA ASN A 619 -19.58 26.27 -5.43
C ASN A 619 -20.54 25.87 -6.55
N GLN A 620 -20.78 24.56 -6.73
CA GLN A 620 -21.72 24.02 -7.71
C GLN A 620 -22.44 22.80 -7.16
N THR A 621 -23.56 23.06 -6.51
CA THR A 621 -24.34 22.01 -5.80
C THR A 621 -24.97 20.98 -6.75
N GLN A 622 -25.21 21.32 -8.01
CA GLN A 622 -25.82 20.41 -9.00
C GLN A 622 -24.89 19.25 -9.38
N TRP A 623 -23.57 19.38 -9.21
CA TRP A 623 -22.61 18.33 -9.52
C TRP A 623 -22.46 17.30 -8.40
N GLY A 624 -23.17 17.50 -7.29
CA GLY A 624 -23.26 16.59 -6.17
C GLY A 624 -22.20 16.85 -5.10
N LEU A 625 -22.66 16.91 -3.87
CA LEU A 625 -21.83 16.97 -2.67
C LEU A 625 -21.85 15.57 -2.06
N ASN A 626 -20.71 14.88 -2.05
CA ASN A 626 -20.63 13.48 -1.64
C ASN A 626 -20.23 13.32 -0.16
N ARG A 627 -19.77 14.40 0.48
CA ARG A 627 -19.27 14.39 1.85
C ARG A 627 -19.79 15.61 2.62
N MET A 628 -20.35 15.37 3.78
CA MET A 628 -20.70 16.40 4.75
C MET A 628 -19.64 16.40 5.86
N SER A 629 -19.09 17.57 6.17
CA SER A 629 -18.12 17.77 7.24
C SER A 629 -18.77 18.56 8.35
N VAL A 630 -18.78 17.99 9.56
CA VAL A 630 -19.41 18.57 10.75
C VAL A 630 -18.30 18.85 11.77
N LYS A 631 -18.12 20.11 12.12
CA LYS A 631 -17.22 20.56 13.18
C LYS A 631 -17.93 20.45 14.52
N ILE A 632 -17.42 19.65 15.43
CA ILE A 632 -18.03 19.40 16.74
C ILE A 632 -17.24 20.03 17.89
N ASN A 633 -17.92 20.19 19.03
CA ASN A 633 -17.25 20.60 20.28
C ASN A 633 -16.51 19.41 20.89
N GLY A 634 -15.18 19.48 20.94
CA GLY A 634 -14.31 18.38 21.39
C GLY A 634 -14.49 17.96 22.84
N SER A 635 -14.96 18.86 23.72
CA SER A 635 -15.19 18.53 25.14
C SER A 635 -16.39 17.59 25.34
N ARG A 636 -17.30 17.51 24.36
CA ARG A 636 -18.55 16.72 24.40
C ARG A 636 -18.73 15.86 23.14
N THR A 637 -17.68 15.24 22.67
CA THR A 637 -17.65 14.46 21.43
C THR A 637 -18.74 13.39 21.37
N LYS A 638 -18.93 12.62 22.45
CA LYS A 638 -19.95 11.56 22.50
C LYS A 638 -21.36 12.11 22.34
N ASP A 639 -21.69 13.20 23.05
CA ASP A 639 -23.02 13.83 22.96
C ASP A 639 -23.25 14.40 21.56
N ALA A 640 -22.21 15.01 20.96
CA ALA A 640 -22.28 15.54 19.61
C ALA A 640 -22.56 14.43 18.57
N LEU A 641 -21.84 13.31 18.64
CA LEU A 641 -22.08 12.17 17.75
C LEU A 641 -23.47 11.58 17.91
N THR A 642 -23.97 11.43 19.15
CA THR A 642 -25.33 10.95 19.42
C THR A 642 -26.39 11.91 18.85
N TYR A 643 -26.16 13.21 18.99
CA TYR A 643 -27.04 14.22 18.41
C TYR A 643 -27.05 14.14 16.87
N ILE A 644 -25.87 14.10 16.24
CA ILE A 644 -25.76 13.99 14.78
C ILE A 644 -26.47 12.72 14.28
N GLU A 645 -26.28 11.59 14.97
CA GLU A 645 -26.96 10.33 14.63
C GLU A 645 -28.46 10.45 14.72
N SER A 646 -28.99 11.12 15.76
CA SER A 646 -30.45 11.32 15.94
C SER A 646 -31.04 12.17 14.80
N VAL A 647 -30.38 13.26 14.42
CA VAL A 647 -30.76 14.12 13.29
C VAL A 647 -30.69 13.32 11.97
N TRP A 648 -29.62 12.54 11.78
CA TRP A 648 -29.47 11.69 10.60
C TRP A 648 -30.61 10.69 10.44
N LYS A 649 -30.93 9.95 11.51
CA LYS A 649 -32.03 8.95 11.52
C LYS A 649 -33.39 9.60 11.27
N LYS A 650 -33.64 10.80 11.82
CA LYS A 650 -34.86 11.58 11.60
C LYS A 650 -35.05 11.95 10.13
N ILE A 651 -33.98 12.43 9.47
CA ILE A 651 -34.06 12.95 8.10
C ILE A 651 -33.89 11.86 7.05
N ASN A 652 -33.09 10.82 7.35
CA ASN A 652 -32.76 9.73 6.47
C ASN A 652 -33.15 8.37 7.05
N PRO A 653 -34.46 8.11 7.30
CA PRO A 653 -34.89 6.83 7.85
C PRO A 653 -34.47 5.67 6.94
N GLY A 654 -33.88 4.62 7.54
CA GLY A 654 -33.46 3.43 6.82
C GLY A 654 -32.09 3.54 6.12
N ILE A 655 -31.41 4.69 6.20
CA ILE A 655 -30.02 4.84 5.74
C ILE A 655 -29.11 4.79 6.97
N PRO A 656 -28.15 3.84 7.02
CA PRO A 656 -27.19 3.74 8.11
C PRO A 656 -26.43 5.06 8.33
N TYR A 657 -26.22 5.41 9.60
CA TYR A 657 -25.33 6.49 9.96
C TYR A 657 -23.89 5.97 9.99
N GLU A 658 -23.08 6.49 9.09
CA GLU A 658 -21.65 6.19 9.03
C GLU A 658 -20.88 7.49 9.12
N TYR A 659 -19.81 7.50 9.88
CA TYR A 659 -18.94 8.66 10.00
C TYR A 659 -17.48 8.25 10.16
N LYS A 660 -16.59 9.18 9.87
CA LYS A 660 -15.16 9.05 10.12
C LYS A 660 -14.57 10.40 10.50
N PHE A 661 -13.75 10.42 11.54
CA PHE A 661 -13.00 11.64 11.85
C PHE A 661 -11.98 11.95 10.75
N LEU A 662 -11.81 13.24 10.45
CA LEU A 662 -10.84 13.67 9.44
C LEU A 662 -9.41 13.33 9.86
N ASP A 663 -9.10 13.42 11.15
CA ASP A 663 -7.80 12.99 11.68
C ASP A 663 -7.54 11.50 11.47
N ASP A 664 -8.58 10.66 11.61
CA ASP A 664 -8.44 9.22 11.35
C ASP A 664 -8.30 8.94 9.86
N HIS A 665 -8.94 9.75 9.01
CA HIS A 665 -8.71 9.69 7.56
C HIS A 665 -7.24 9.95 7.22
N PHE A 666 -6.65 11.01 7.79
CA PHE A 666 -5.23 11.32 7.61
C PHE A 666 -4.29 10.27 8.20
N LYS A 667 -4.64 9.63 9.33
CA LYS A 667 -3.89 8.48 9.85
C LYS A 667 -3.88 7.32 8.85
N ASP A 668 -5.01 7.09 8.17
CA ASP A 668 -5.08 6.05 7.13
C ASP A 668 -4.23 6.37 5.90
N VAL A 669 -4.13 7.63 5.50
CA VAL A 669 -3.23 8.07 4.42
C VAL A 669 -1.78 7.69 4.69
N TYR A 670 -1.32 7.81 5.95
CA TYR A 670 0.05 7.47 6.36
C TYR A 670 0.15 6.08 7.02
N ARG A 671 -0.86 5.23 6.89
CA ARG A 671 -0.90 3.91 7.53
C ARG A 671 0.24 3.02 7.05
N ALA A 672 0.48 2.96 5.75
CA ALA A 672 1.55 2.15 5.17
C ALA A 672 2.93 2.56 5.70
N ASP A 673 3.23 3.87 5.75
CA ASP A 673 4.49 4.39 6.30
C ASP A 673 4.64 4.06 7.79
N SER A 674 3.53 4.15 8.54
CA SER A 674 3.49 3.82 9.96
C SER A 674 3.77 2.34 10.20
N GLN A 675 3.18 1.45 9.40
CA GLN A 675 3.41 0.01 9.48
C GLN A 675 4.87 -0.33 9.17
N ILE A 676 5.43 0.21 8.10
CA ILE A 676 6.82 0.01 7.71
C ILE A 676 7.75 0.46 8.84
N SER A 677 7.55 1.67 9.38
CA SER A 677 8.36 2.21 10.47
C SER A 677 8.28 1.34 11.73
N THR A 678 7.12 0.79 12.05
CA THR A 678 6.94 -0.10 13.21
C THR A 678 7.64 -1.45 13.00
N ILE A 679 7.53 -2.03 11.79
CA ILE A 679 8.23 -3.28 11.43
C ILE A 679 9.74 -3.08 11.53
N VAL A 680 10.28 -2.02 10.93
CA VAL A 680 11.72 -1.71 10.99
C VAL A 680 12.18 -1.48 12.43
N GLY A 681 11.36 -0.80 13.24
CA GLY A 681 11.63 -0.60 14.66
C GLY A 681 11.70 -1.91 15.48
N ALA A 682 10.77 -2.82 15.25
CA ALA A 682 10.78 -4.14 15.88
C ALA A 682 12.02 -4.96 15.48
N LEU A 683 12.42 -4.89 14.22
CA LEU A 683 13.61 -5.57 13.72
C LEU A 683 14.91 -4.97 14.29
N ALA A 684 15.00 -3.65 14.44
CA ALA A 684 16.11 -3.00 15.09
C ALA A 684 16.22 -3.42 16.56
N LEU A 685 15.09 -3.51 17.27
CA LEU A 685 15.06 -4.01 18.65
C LEU A 685 15.56 -5.45 18.74
N LEU A 686 15.13 -6.33 17.84
CA LEU A 686 15.63 -7.72 17.76
C LEU A 686 17.14 -7.78 17.51
N ALA A 687 17.65 -6.95 16.60
CA ALA A 687 19.10 -6.87 16.34
C ALA A 687 19.89 -6.43 17.60
N ILE A 688 19.37 -5.48 18.39
CA ILE A 688 19.95 -5.07 19.67
C ILE A 688 19.95 -6.23 20.65
N ILE A 689 18.81 -6.91 20.81
CA ILE A 689 18.70 -8.06 21.74
C ILE A 689 19.73 -9.14 21.38
N ILE A 690 19.86 -9.51 20.09
CA ILE A 690 20.83 -10.50 19.64
C ILE A 690 22.27 -10.03 19.93
N SER A 691 22.57 -8.74 19.70
CA SER A 691 23.88 -8.16 19.97
C SER A 691 24.21 -8.16 21.46
N CYS A 692 23.25 -7.80 22.32
CA CYS A 692 23.41 -7.84 23.78
C CYS A 692 23.60 -9.26 24.30
N LEU A 693 22.86 -10.25 23.78
CA LEU A 693 23.06 -11.67 24.13
C LEU A 693 24.48 -12.13 23.79
N GLY A 694 25.03 -11.67 22.67
CA GLY A 694 26.41 -11.95 22.29
C GLY A 694 27.44 -11.38 23.25
N LEU A 695 27.27 -10.11 23.62
CA LEU A 695 28.17 -9.44 24.60
C LEU A 695 28.05 -10.07 25.97
N PHE A 696 26.84 -10.35 26.42
CA PHE A 696 26.58 -11.04 27.69
C PHE A 696 27.28 -12.39 27.74
N GLY A 697 27.17 -13.19 26.68
CA GLY A 697 27.84 -14.49 26.60
C GLY A 697 29.38 -14.35 26.61
N LEU A 698 29.94 -13.34 25.93
CA LEU A 698 31.39 -13.06 25.97
C LEU A 698 31.84 -12.59 27.34
N ALA A 699 31.08 -11.73 28.02
CA ALA A 699 31.40 -11.23 29.34
C ALA A 699 31.32 -12.31 30.41
N SER A 700 30.28 -13.16 30.38
CA SER A 700 30.13 -14.30 31.29
C SER A 700 31.30 -15.26 31.16
N TYR A 701 31.78 -15.50 29.92
CA TYR A 701 32.91 -16.37 29.68
C TYR A 701 34.27 -15.73 30.17
N ALA A 702 34.40 -14.40 30.08
CA ALA A 702 35.60 -13.71 30.55
C ALA A 702 35.67 -13.64 32.11
N ALA A 703 34.54 -13.80 32.78
CA ALA A 703 34.45 -13.78 34.25
C ALA A 703 34.63 -15.18 34.88
N GLU A 704 34.42 -16.27 34.13
CA GLU A 704 34.78 -17.66 34.51
C GLU A 704 36.27 -17.94 34.24
#